data_e02b10d7f2024c0ee14d5a6357603db0
#
_entry.id   e02b10d7f2024c0ee14d5a6357603db0
#
_cell.length_a   1.000
_cell.length_b   1.000
_cell.length_c   1.000
_cell.angle_alpha   90.00
_cell.angle_beta   90.00
_cell.angle_gamma   90.00
#
_symmetry.space_group_name_H-M   'P 1'
#
loop_
_entity.id
_entity.type
_entity.pdbx_description
1 polymer ?
#
loop_
_entity_poly.entity_id
_entity_poly.type
_entity_poly.pdbx_seq_one_letter_code
_entity_poly.pdbx_strand_id
1 'polypeptide(L)'
;MTKKTFYVTTPIYYPSGNLHIGHAYTTVACDALTRYKKLSGYDTYFLTGTDEHGQKIQQKAQEKGISEQAYVDEMIKDIKKLWEAMDINYSKFIRTTDDYHERAVAEIFDRLVEKGDIYLGEYKGWYSISDEEYFTETQLQEVFRDEEGNMIGGIAPSGNEVKLVSEECYFFKMSKYADRLVKYYDEHPEFILPESRKNEMLNNFIKPGLEDLAVTRTTFDWGVKVKSNPKHVVYVWIDALVNYITALGYATGESEELFNKYWPADVQVVGKEIVRFHVIYWPILLMALDLPLPKKIFAHGWLLMKDGKMSKSKGNVVDPYMLIERYGLDSARYYLLREVPFGQDGIFTPESFIDRINSDLSNDLGNLLNRTISMINKYCGGVIPKFVEPTTEFDKELIALSKEVIAEYEEYMENMQFSKALESVWKFISRTNKYIDQTTPWILVKDEANQPELDKVMNYLAESLRIATILIAPALTKAPAEITKQLGIRDDLLVFESAKTFGVFDGTVKVVEKPTPIFPRFDKEVEVEYIKEQMSPKALENLETESKEENEDTYVELSEEITIDKFFETSLRVAEVLECEKVKKSSKLLKFKLDLGNHQRQIVSGIAKYYDPAELVGKKVAVVANLKPVKLCGELSEGMILSAEKDGILRVVEINAEIPNGAEIR
;
A
#
# COMPACT_ATOMS: atom_id res chain seq x y z
N MET A 1 29.12 16.42 20.48
CA MET A 1 27.74 16.96 20.37
C MET A 1 26.78 15.78 20.32
N THR A 2 25.70 15.79 21.11
CA THR A 2 24.63 14.80 20.98
C THR A 2 23.99 14.93 19.60
N LYS A 3 23.84 13.82 18.88
CA LYS A 3 23.14 13.81 17.59
C LYS A 3 21.70 14.27 17.78
N LYS A 4 21.16 15.01 16.81
CA LYS A 4 19.72 15.30 16.74
C LYS A 4 18.96 13.98 16.56
N THR A 5 17.86 13.80 17.26
CA THR A 5 16.98 12.64 17.10
C THR A 5 15.99 12.86 15.97
N PHE A 6 15.51 11.76 15.38
CA PHE A 6 14.42 11.78 14.41
C PHE A 6 13.56 10.51 14.57
N TYR A 7 12.29 10.69 14.90
CA TYR A 7 11.33 9.59 15.05
C TYR A 7 10.26 9.64 13.98
N VAL A 8 10.17 8.57 13.19
CA VAL A 8 9.16 8.39 12.14
C VAL A 8 8.41 7.10 12.32
N THR A 9 7.12 7.09 11.97
CA THR A 9 6.27 5.90 12.07
C THR A 9 5.47 5.67 10.80
N THR A 10 5.25 4.39 10.43
CA THR A 10 4.12 3.99 9.58
C THR A 10 2.85 3.87 10.45
N PRO A 11 1.65 3.70 9.86
CA PRO A 11 0.56 3.06 10.60
C PRO A 11 0.95 1.61 10.93
N ILE A 12 0.34 1.02 11.94
CA ILE A 12 0.42 -0.41 12.16
C ILE A 12 -0.59 -1.11 11.25
N TYR A 13 -0.17 -2.22 10.63
CA TYR A 13 -0.94 -2.88 9.58
C TYR A 13 -1.89 -3.93 10.15
N TYR A 14 -3.14 -3.94 9.67
CA TYR A 14 -4.15 -4.89 10.08
C TYR A 14 -3.95 -6.24 9.35
N PRO A 15 -3.62 -7.34 10.05
CA PRO A 15 -3.21 -8.60 9.44
C PRO A 15 -4.41 -9.46 9.02
N SER A 16 -5.40 -8.89 8.34
CA SER A 16 -6.58 -9.63 7.84
C SER A 16 -6.39 -10.26 6.46
N GLY A 17 -5.22 -10.08 5.86
CA GLY A 17 -4.83 -10.62 4.57
C GLY A 17 -3.42 -10.19 4.16
N ASN A 18 -2.89 -10.75 3.06
CA ASN A 18 -1.54 -10.42 2.59
C ASN A 18 -1.44 -8.95 2.20
N LEU A 19 -0.30 -8.35 2.55
CA LEU A 19 0.01 -6.99 2.16
C LEU A 19 0.30 -6.94 0.64
N HIS A 20 -0.03 -5.81 0.04
CA HIS A 20 0.21 -5.52 -1.38
C HIS A 20 1.08 -4.28 -1.57
N ILE A 21 1.40 -3.94 -2.81
CA ILE A 21 2.28 -2.82 -3.16
C ILE A 21 1.85 -1.47 -2.54
N GLY A 22 0.56 -1.26 -2.25
CA GLY A 22 0.07 -0.06 -1.57
C GLY A 22 0.56 0.06 -0.12
N HIS A 23 0.67 -1.04 0.62
CA HIS A 23 1.27 -1.07 1.95
C HIS A 23 2.79 -0.88 1.87
N ALA A 24 3.43 -1.49 0.87
CA ALA A 24 4.85 -1.31 0.61
C ALA A 24 5.18 0.16 0.32
N TYR A 25 4.31 0.89 -0.38
CA TYR A 25 4.48 2.31 -0.68
C TYR A 25 4.71 3.17 0.58
N THR A 26 3.85 3.04 1.59
CA THR A 26 3.99 3.74 2.87
C THR A 26 5.29 3.39 3.57
N THR A 27 5.59 2.08 3.67
CA THR A 27 6.75 1.61 4.43
C THR A 27 8.06 1.98 3.75
N VAL A 28 8.14 1.89 2.42
CA VAL A 28 9.31 2.31 1.64
C VAL A 28 9.54 3.82 1.76
N ALA A 29 8.49 4.64 1.79
CA ALA A 29 8.61 6.08 1.98
C ALA A 29 9.19 6.43 3.37
N CYS A 30 8.71 5.79 4.43
CA CYS A 30 9.24 5.97 5.79
C CYS A 30 10.69 5.48 5.90
N ASP A 31 11.02 4.35 5.29
CA ASP A 31 12.39 3.82 5.25
C ASP A 31 13.32 4.76 4.50
N ALA A 32 12.92 5.29 3.34
CA ALA A 32 13.73 6.24 2.57
C ALA A 32 13.97 7.54 3.36
N LEU A 33 12.94 8.07 4.04
CA LEU A 33 13.10 9.24 4.91
C LEU A 33 14.05 8.94 6.08
N THR A 34 13.94 7.77 6.68
CA THR A 34 14.84 7.33 7.78
C THR A 34 16.29 7.23 7.31
N ARG A 35 16.52 6.62 6.15
CA ARG A 35 17.85 6.50 5.53
C ARG A 35 18.44 7.88 5.21
N TYR A 36 17.64 8.79 4.67
CA TYR A 36 18.07 10.18 4.41
C TYR A 36 18.48 10.87 5.71
N LYS A 37 17.68 10.80 6.76
CA LYS A 37 17.98 11.41 8.06
C LYS A 37 19.24 10.81 8.69
N LYS A 38 19.41 9.48 8.62
CA LYS A 38 20.61 8.80 9.10
C LYS A 38 21.86 9.24 8.31
N LEU A 39 21.76 9.34 6.98
CA LEU A 39 22.83 9.83 6.10
C LEU A 39 23.20 11.28 6.42
N SER A 40 22.22 12.10 6.84
CA SER A 40 22.39 13.48 7.29
C SER A 40 22.85 13.59 8.76
N GLY A 41 23.20 12.48 9.41
CA GLY A 41 23.82 12.45 10.73
C GLY A 41 22.86 12.40 11.93
N TYR A 42 21.56 12.24 11.72
CA TYR A 42 20.57 12.09 12.79
C TYR A 42 20.66 10.72 13.46
N ASP A 43 20.25 10.65 14.72
CA ASP A 43 19.97 9.44 15.45
C ASP A 43 18.49 9.10 15.23
N THR A 44 18.22 8.07 14.45
CA THR A 44 16.88 7.80 13.91
C THR A 44 16.19 6.65 14.63
N TYR A 45 14.87 6.77 14.82
CA TYR A 45 14.01 5.68 15.26
C TYR A 45 12.85 5.52 14.27
N PHE A 46 12.73 4.35 13.67
CA PHE A 46 11.68 4.02 12.72
C PHE A 46 10.80 2.91 13.29
N LEU A 47 9.53 3.22 13.53
CA LEU A 47 8.53 2.30 14.05
C LEU A 47 7.57 1.84 12.94
N THR A 48 7.37 0.55 12.87
CA THR A 48 6.29 -0.10 12.13
C THR A 48 5.72 -1.24 12.97
N GLY A 49 4.62 -1.88 12.55
CA GLY A 49 4.05 -2.99 13.31
C GLY A 49 2.71 -3.45 12.79
N THR A 50 1.99 -4.19 13.64
CA THR A 50 0.69 -4.80 13.33
C THR A 50 -0.35 -4.48 14.39
N ASP A 51 -1.57 -4.18 13.92
CA ASP A 51 -2.79 -4.04 14.70
C ASP A 51 -3.53 -5.39 14.66
N GLU A 52 -3.48 -6.14 15.77
CA GLU A 52 -3.80 -7.56 15.79
C GLU A 52 -5.10 -7.90 16.52
N HIS A 53 -5.74 -6.93 17.16
CA HIS A 53 -6.97 -7.12 17.90
C HIS A 53 -8.22 -6.84 17.06
N GLY A 54 -9.39 -7.23 17.57
CA GLY A 54 -10.69 -6.90 16.99
C GLY A 54 -11.48 -8.08 16.47
N GLN A 55 -12.75 -7.81 16.19
CA GLN A 55 -13.74 -8.84 15.83
C GLN A 55 -13.38 -9.56 14.52
N LYS A 56 -12.84 -8.84 13.55
CA LYS A 56 -12.49 -9.41 12.23
C LYS A 56 -11.36 -10.44 12.33
N ILE A 57 -10.35 -10.19 13.17
CA ILE A 57 -9.29 -11.18 13.44
C ILE A 57 -9.88 -12.42 14.11
N GLN A 58 -10.74 -12.23 15.12
CA GLN A 58 -11.42 -13.34 15.79
C GLN A 58 -12.21 -14.19 14.79
N GLN A 59 -12.97 -13.57 13.89
CA GLN A 59 -13.72 -14.28 12.85
C GLN A 59 -12.79 -15.05 11.91
N LYS A 60 -11.67 -14.43 11.46
CA LYS A 60 -10.71 -15.08 10.57
C LYS A 60 -10.02 -16.29 11.22
N ALA A 61 -9.70 -16.20 12.50
CA ALA A 61 -9.15 -17.31 13.27
C ALA A 61 -10.17 -18.46 13.38
N GLN A 62 -11.44 -18.12 13.66
CA GLN A 62 -12.53 -19.10 13.73
C GLN A 62 -12.77 -19.79 12.37
N GLU A 63 -12.77 -19.02 11.26
CA GLU A 63 -12.88 -19.58 9.90
C GLU A 63 -11.77 -20.59 9.59
N LYS A 64 -10.56 -20.38 10.12
CA LYS A 64 -9.43 -21.31 9.99
C LYS A 64 -9.39 -22.41 11.05
N GLY A 65 -10.25 -22.38 12.07
CA GLY A 65 -10.26 -23.34 13.16
C GLY A 65 -9.03 -23.30 14.07
N ILE A 66 -8.36 -22.14 14.19
CA ILE A 66 -7.18 -21.92 15.03
C ILE A 66 -7.43 -20.80 16.04
N SER A 67 -6.54 -20.64 17.03
CA SER A 67 -6.64 -19.51 17.95
C SER A 67 -6.25 -18.20 17.25
N GLU A 68 -6.77 -17.06 17.77
CA GLU A 68 -6.47 -15.72 17.26
C GLU A 68 -4.97 -15.43 17.29
N GLN A 69 -4.29 -15.82 18.37
CA GLN A 69 -2.84 -15.68 18.51
C GLN A 69 -2.08 -16.47 17.42
N ALA A 70 -2.49 -17.71 17.17
CA ALA A 70 -1.87 -18.53 16.12
C ALA A 70 -2.08 -17.92 14.74
N TYR A 71 -3.29 -17.37 14.48
CA TYR A 71 -3.61 -16.70 13.24
C TYR A 71 -2.71 -15.48 12.98
N VAL A 72 -2.59 -14.56 13.97
CA VAL A 72 -1.76 -13.37 13.79
C VAL A 72 -0.27 -13.72 13.73
N ASP A 73 0.18 -14.75 14.45
CA ASP A 73 1.57 -15.24 14.39
C ASP A 73 1.96 -15.77 13.00
N GLU A 74 1.02 -16.38 12.25
CA GLU A 74 1.24 -16.74 10.84
C GLU A 74 1.36 -15.49 9.97
N MET A 75 0.39 -14.60 10.06
CA MET A 75 0.34 -13.40 9.21
C MET A 75 1.57 -12.49 9.38
N ILE A 76 2.10 -12.39 10.61
CA ILE A 76 3.28 -11.57 10.88
C ILE A 76 4.53 -12.10 10.22
N LYS A 77 4.68 -13.42 10.07
CA LYS A 77 5.82 -13.99 9.37
C LYS A 77 5.87 -13.50 7.92
N ASP A 78 4.72 -13.47 7.25
CA ASP A 78 4.61 -13.00 5.87
C ASP A 78 4.87 -11.49 5.77
N ILE A 79 4.35 -10.69 6.71
CA ILE A 79 4.60 -9.24 6.76
C ILE A 79 6.11 -8.95 6.96
N LYS A 80 6.75 -9.60 7.93
CA LYS A 80 8.18 -9.42 8.19
C LYS A 80 9.04 -9.88 7.00
N LYS A 81 8.67 -11.00 6.36
CA LYS A 81 9.32 -11.48 5.14
C LYS A 81 9.21 -10.47 4.00
N LEU A 82 8.05 -9.80 3.86
CA LEU A 82 7.89 -8.73 2.87
C LEU A 82 8.80 -7.54 3.19
N TRP A 83 8.87 -7.11 4.46
CA TRP A 83 9.77 -6.01 4.84
C TRP A 83 11.24 -6.36 4.64
N GLU A 84 11.64 -7.60 4.87
CA GLU A 84 12.98 -8.09 4.56
C GLU A 84 13.26 -8.06 3.05
N ALA A 85 12.33 -8.56 2.22
CA ALA A 85 12.45 -8.53 0.77
C ALA A 85 12.53 -7.10 0.21
N MET A 86 11.82 -6.15 0.84
CA MET A 86 11.84 -4.72 0.51
C MET A 86 13.04 -3.97 1.10
N ASP A 87 13.93 -4.65 1.87
CA ASP A 87 15.08 -4.06 2.57
C ASP A 87 14.68 -2.90 3.52
N ILE A 88 13.58 -3.10 4.24
CA ILE A 88 13.09 -2.12 5.24
C ILE A 88 13.89 -2.24 6.53
N ASN A 89 14.49 -1.14 6.94
CA ASN A 89 15.36 -1.09 8.13
C ASN A 89 14.68 -0.35 9.28
N TYR A 90 13.65 -0.97 9.88
CA TYR A 90 12.95 -0.44 11.04
C TYR A 90 13.74 -0.66 12.35
N SER A 91 13.56 0.26 13.30
CA SER A 91 14.16 0.15 14.64
C SER A 91 13.37 -0.79 15.55
N LYS A 92 12.04 -0.78 15.40
CA LYS A 92 11.11 -1.61 16.18
C LYS A 92 9.94 -2.04 15.29
N PHE A 93 9.56 -3.29 15.41
CA PHE A 93 8.30 -3.84 14.93
C PHE A 93 7.43 -4.12 16.16
N ILE A 94 6.38 -3.33 16.37
CA ILE A 94 5.44 -3.50 17.48
C ILE A 94 4.27 -4.38 17.05
N ARG A 95 3.79 -5.19 17.99
CA ARG A 95 2.54 -5.94 17.88
C ARG A 95 1.60 -5.44 18.98
N THR A 96 0.33 -5.25 18.67
CA THR A 96 -0.63 -4.89 19.73
C THR A 96 -0.87 -6.05 20.71
N THR A 97 -0.49 -7.28 20.34
CA THR A 97 -0.46 -8.47 21.21
C THR A 97 0.83 -8.63 22.03
N ASP A 98 1.79 -7.69 21.95
CA ASP A 98 2.95 -7.71 22.85
C ASP A 98 2.49 -7.44 24.29
N ASP A 99 2.87 -8.29 25.24
CA ASP A 99 2.45 -8.20 26.67
C ASP A 99 2.65 -6.81 27.28
N TYR A 100 3.77 -6.14 26.95
CA TYR A 100 4.07 -4.81 27.48
C TYR A 100 3.10 -3.75 26.92
N HIS A 101 2.67 -3.93 25.66
CA HIS A 101 1.71 -3.04 25.00
C HIS A 101 0.32 -3.21 25.62
N GLU A 102 -0.18 -4.44 25.78
CA GLU A 102 -1.47 -4.70 26.41
C GLU A 102 -1.54 -4.16 27.84
N ARG A 103 -0.44 -4.33 28.63
CA ARG A 103 -0.35 -3.74 29.98
C ARG A 103 -0.45 -2.22 29.95
N ALA A 104 0.24 -1.59 29.00
CA ALA A 104 0.23 -0.13 28.84
C ALA A 104 -1.14 0.39 28.41
N VAL A 105 -1.81 -0.28 27.46
CA VAL A 105 -3.17 0.06 27.03
C VAL A 105 -4.13 0.03 28.22
N ALA A 106 -4.12 -1.06 28.99
CA ALA A 106 -4.96 -1.21 30.17
C ALA A 106 -4.69 -0.12 31.23
N GLU A 107 -3.42 0.22 31.45
CA GLU A 107 -3.00 1.28 32.38
C GLU A 107 -3.45 2.67 31.90
N ILE A 108 -3.27 2.96 30.63
CA ILE A 108 -3.71 4.24 30.02
C ILE A 108 -5.23 4.37 30.12
N PHE A 109 -5.97 3.29 29.84
CA PHE A 109 -7.42 3.29 29.96
C PHE A 109 -7.88 3.61 31.38
N ASP A 110 -7.30 2.92 32.39
CA ASP A 110 -7.66 3.14 33.80
C ASP A 110 -7.34 4.57 34.25
N ARG A 111 -6.20 5.16 33.87
CA ARG A 111 -5.86 6.57 34.12
C ARG A 111 -6.90 7.54 33.57
N LEU A 112 -7.42 7.27 32.37
CA LEU A 112 -8.43 8.12 31.75
C LEU A 112 -9.78 7.97 32.42
N VAL A 113 -10.12 6.78 32.93
CA VAL A 113 -11.31 6.56 33.76
C VAL A 113 -11.19 7.32 35.09
N GLU A 114 -10.07 7.20 35.80
CA GLU A 114 -9.80 7.91 37.04
C GLU A 114 -9.85 9.44 36.87
N LYS A 115 -9.33 9.95 35.76
CA LYS A 115 -9.37 11.37 35.37
C LYS A 115 -10.77 11.84 35.01
N GLY A 116 -11.72 10.91 34.79
CA GLY A 116 -13.09 11.19 34.37
C GLY A 116 -13.22 11.61 32.89
N ASP A 117 -12.18 11.35 32.09
CA ASP A 117 -12.19 11.52 30.63
C ASP A 117 -12.82 10.33 29.91
N ILE A 118 -12.84 9.16 30.57
CA ILE A 118 -13.63 8.00 30.13
C ILE A 118 -14.73 7.72 31.15
N TYR A 119 -15.95 7.44 30.69
CA TYR A 119 -17.10 7.16 31.54
C TYR A 119 -17.98 6.05 30.97
N LEU A 120 -18.70 5.30 31.80
CA LEU A 120 -19.62 4.24 31.40
C LEU A 120 -20.96 4.83 30.94
N GLY A 121 -21.50 4.36 29.83
CA GLY A 121 -22.77 4.75 29.27
C GLY A 121 -23.40 3.63 28.42
N GLU A 122 -24.48 3.93 27.75
CA GLU A 122 -25.17 3.01 26.83
C GLU A 122 -25.09 3.60 25.42
N TYR A 123 -24.63 2.80 24.46
CA TYR A 123 -24.57 3.19 23.07
C TYR A 123 -25.56 2.43 22.23
N LYS A 124 -26.27 3.16 21.39
CA LYS A 124 -27.13 2.58 20.36
C LYS A 124 -26.78 3.20 19.01
N GLY A 125 -26.24 2.41 18.10
CA GLY A 125 -25.75 2.93 16.83
C GLY A 125 -25.61 1.88 15.74
N TRP A 126 -25.38 2.35 14.53
CA TRP A 126 -25.22 1.51 13.33
C TRP A 126 -23.76 1.09 13.18
N TYR A 127 -23.46 -0.16 13.45
CA TYR A 127 -22.12 -0.71 13.49
C TYR A 127 -21.79 -1.54 12.24
N SER A 128 -20.66 -1.26 11.60
CA SER A 128 -20.07 -2.09 10.56
C SER A 128 -19.02 -3.00 11.16
N ILE A 129 -19.20 -4.31 11.09
CA ILE A 129 -18.24 -5.32 11.56
C ILE A 129 -16.95 -5.25 10.71
N SER A 130 -17.09 -5.05 9.40
CA SER A 130 -15.95 -5.02 8.47
C SER A 130 -15.06 -3.81 8.62
N ASP A 131 -15.64 -2.67 9.03
CA ASP A 131 -14.92 -1.41 9.24
C ASP A 131 -14.53 -1.21 10.71
N GLU A 132 -15.10 -2.06 11.59
CA GLU A 132 -14.98 -1.94 13.06
C GLU A 132 -15.35 -0.53 13.56
N GLU A 133 -16.37 0.08 12.94
CA GLU A 133 -16.75 1.47 13.18
C GLU A 133 -18.27 1.63 13.29
N TYR A 134 -18.69 2.60 14.14
CA TYR A 134 -20.06 3.07 14.19
C TYR A 134 -20.27 4.24 13.24
N PHE A 135 -21.44 4.27 12.63
CA PHE A 135 -21.86 5.30 11.70
C PHE A 135 -23.15 5.96 12.19
N THR A 136 -23.24 7.26 12.04
CA THR A 136 -24.51 7.98 12.11
C THR A 136 -25.24 7.83 10.78
N GLU A 137 -26.56 8.03 10.78
CA GLU A 137 -27.37 7.96 9.56
C GLU A 137 -26.82 8.86 8.44
N THR A 138 -26.35 10.04 8.78
CA THR A 138 -25.79 11.03 7.84
C THR A 138 -24.44 10.65 7.25
N GLN A 139 -23.75 9.69 7.86
CA GLN A 139 -22.45 9.19 7.40
C GLN A 139 -22.58 8.00 6.45
N LEU A 140 -23.77 7.39 6.34
CA LEU A 140 -23.99 6.24 5.48
C LEU A 140 -24.14 6.66 4.02
N GLN A 141 -23.62 5.82 3.14
CA GLN A 141 -23.77 5.96 1.70
C GLN A 141 -25.21 5.67 1.27
N GLU A 142 -25.86 4.70 1.94
CA GLU A 142 -27.22 4.29 1.67
C GLU A 142 -27.91 3.94 3.01
N VAL A 143 -29.18 4.32 3.17
CA VAL A 143 -29.98 4.07 4.37
C VAL A 143 -31.18 3.22 3.99
N PHE A 144 -31.34 2.06 4.65
CA PHE A 144 -32.49 1.19 4.48
C PHE A 144 -33.58 1.55 5.48
N ARG A 145 -34.83 1.68 5.01
CA ARG A 145 -35.98 2.04 5.85
C ARG A 145 -37.12 1.04 5.70
N ASP A 146 -37.90 0.85 6.78
CA ASP A 146 -39.11 0.10 6.75
C ASP A 146 -40.28 0.91 6.13
N GLU A 147 -41.46 0.31 6.06
CA GLU A 147 -42.68 0.96 5.52
C GLU A 147 -43.13 2.16 6.34
N GLU A 148 -42.71 2.28 7.61
CA GLU A 148 -43.00 3.38 8.51
C GLU A 148 -41.97 4.51 8.46
N GLY A 149 -40.89 4.32 7.66
CA GLY A 149 -39.80 5.25 7.47
C GLY A 149 -38.68 5.16 8.52
N ASN A 150 -38.74 4.18 9.44
CA ASN A 150 -37.67 3.95 10.40
C ASN A 150 -36.48 3.31 9.74
N MET A 151 -35.28 3.70 10.13
CA MET A 151 -34.05 3.07 9.64
C MET A 151 -33.91 1.66 10.18
N ILE A 152 -33.69 0.68 9.28
CA ILE A 152 -33.50 -0.75 9.59
C ILE A 152 -32.11 -1.27 9.23
N GLY A 153 -31.28 -0.47 8.56
CA GLY A 153 -29.93 -0.82 8.12
C GLY A 153 -29.36 0.23 7.19
N GLY A 154 -28.21 -0.04 6.60
CA GLY A 154 -27.59 0.82 5.61
C GLY A 154 -26.25 0.32 5.13
N ILE A 155 -25.62 1.09 4.26
CA ILE A 155 -24.29 0.82 3.70
C ILE A 155 -23.32 1.94 4.13
N ALA A 156 -22.22 1.56 4.75
CA ALA A 156 -21.15 2.46 5.11
C ALA A 156 -20.44 3.03 3.85
N PRO A 157 -19.68 4.12 3.94
CA PRO A 157 -18.89 4.68 2.83
C PRO A 157 -17.88 3.69 2.22
N SER A 158 -17.48 2.69 2.98
CA SER A 158 -16.63 1.56 2.54
C SER A 158 -17.34 0.55 1.64
N GLY A 159 -18.69 0.59 1.55
CA GLY A 159 -19.54 -0.38 0.87
C GLY A 159 -19.98 -1.57 1.75
N ASN A 160 -19.64 -1.57 3.04
CA ASN A 160 -20.04 -2.63 3.98
C ASN A 160 -21.39 -2.35 4.63
N GLU A 161 -22.13 -3.42 4.96
CA GLU A 161 -23.41 -3.31 5.68
C GLU A 161 -23.20 -2.87 7.14
N VAL A 162 -24.16 -2.08 7.65
CA VAL A 162 -24.26 -1.72 9.07
C VAL A 162 -25.50 -2.37 9.71
N LYS A 163 -25.38 -2.73 11.00
CA LYS A 163 -26.45 -3.28 11.82
C LYS A 163 -26.64 -2.45 13.07
N LEU A 164 -27.90 -2.31 13.53
CA LEU A 164 -28.17 -1.63 14.78
C LEU A 164 -27.67 -2.48 15.95
N VAL A 165 -26.77 -1.91 16.73
CA VAL A 165 -26.22 -2.51 17.95
C VAL A 165 -26.57 -1.59 19.12
N SER A 166 -27.02 -2.18 20.23
CA SER A 166 -27.23 -1.49 21.51
C SER A 166 -26.44 -2.26 22.58
N GLU A 167 -25.43 -1.58 23.14
CA GLU A 167 -24.58 -2.17 24.17
C GLU A 167 -24.15 -1.16 25.23
N GLU A 168 -23.92 -1.63 26.44
CA GLU A 168 -23.20 -0.85 27.47
C GLU A 168 -21.75 -0.71 27.02
N CYS A 169 -21.25 0.52 26.96
CA CYS A 169 -19.86 0.77 26.64
C CYS A 169 -19.31 1.98 27.39
N TYR A 170 -17.98 2.08 27.42
CA TYR A 170 -17.29 3.26 27.90
C TYR A 170 -17.17 4.30 26.78
N PHE A 171 -17.29 5.58 27.14
CA PHE A 171 -17.16 6.71 26.23
C PHE A 171 -15.97 7.57 26.62
N PHE A 172 -15.18 7.98 25.64
CA PHE A 172 -14.12 8.96 25.80
C PHE A 172 -14.63 10.36 25.43
N LYS A 173 -14.49 11.33 26.37
CA LYS A 173 -14.97 12.71 26.24
C LYS A 173 -14.20 13.53 25.22
N MET A 174 -14.36 13.20 23.94
CA MET A 174 -13.69 13.90 22.84
C MET A 174 -14.13 15.36 22.75
N SER A 175 -15.43 15.63 22.98
CA SER A 175 -16.05 16.96 22.97
C SER A 175 -15.34 17.95 23.90
N LYS A 176 -14.83 17.49 25.05
CA LYS A 176 -14.08 18.31 26.02
C LYS A 176 -12.82 18.96 25.44
N TYR A 177 -12.23 18.34 24.43
CA TYR A 177 -10.94 18.74 23.85
C TYR A 177 -11.04 19.44 22.51
N ALA A 178 -12.24 19.57 21.93
CA ALA A 178 -12.46 20.08 20.57
C ALA A 178 -11.86 21.48 20.36
N ASP A 179 -12.15 22.43 21.24
CA ASP A 179 -11.63 23.82 21.15
C ASP A 179 -10.09 23.86 21.28
N ARG A 180 -9.53 23.03 22.15
CA ARG A 180 -8.07 22.93 22.33
C ARG A 180 -7.41 22.36 21.07
N LEU A 181 -8.05 21.40 20.41
CA LEU A 181 -7.57 20.82 19.17
C LEU A 181 -7.60 21.83 18.02
N VAL A 182 -8.69 22.56 17.85
CA VAL A 182 -8.81 23.61 16.83
C VAL A 182 -7.74 24.69 17.03
N LYS A 183 -7.60 25.17 18.26
CA LYS A 183 -6.55 26.14 18.59
C LYS A 183 -5.16 25.62 18.25
N TYR A 184 -4.87 24.34 18.53
CA TYR A 184 -3.59 23.74 18.18
C TYR A 184 -3.35 23.71 16.67
N TYR A 185 -4.39 23.43 15.86
CA TYR A 185 -4.26 23.45 14.41
C TYR A 185 -3.99 24.85 13.84
N ASP A 186 -4.52 25.89 14.49
CA ASP A 186 -4.29 27.27 14.08
C ASP A 186 -2.86 27.74 14.44
N GLU A 187 -2.36 27.30 15.60
CA GLU A 187 -0.99 27.60 16.06
C GLU A 187 0.09 26.78 15.34
N HIS A 188 -0.28 25.61 14.77
CA HIS A 188 0.64 24.67 14.11
C HIS A 188 0.14 24.29 12.70
N PRO A 189 0.27 25.20 11.72
CA PRO A 189 -0.22 24.95 10.35
C PRO A 189 0.51 23.76 9.68
N GLU A 190 1.73 23.44 10.12
CA GLU A 190 2.56 22.33 9.64
C GLU A 190 2.15 20.96 10.20
N PHE A 191 1.26 20.91 11.20
CA PHE A 191 0.91 19.68 11.92
C PHE A 191 0.24 18.64 11.02
N ILE A 192 -0.66 19.06 10.10
CA ILE A 192 -1.38 18.16 9.20
C ILE A 192 -1.02 18.49 7.75
N LEU A 193 -0.43 17.51 7.07
CA LEU A 193 -0.07 17.64 5.65
C LEU A 193 -0.65 16.47 4.82
N PRO A 194 -1.09 16.73 3.58
CA PRO A 194 -1.31 18.02 2.94
C PRO A 194 -2.43 18.85 3.63
N GLU A 195 -2.40 20.16 3.46
CA GLU A 195 -3.38 21.07 4.08
C GLU A 195 -4.84 20.75 3.72
N SER A 196 -5.09 20.18 2.55
CA SER A 196 -6.42 19.72 2.13
C SER A 196 -7.03 18.74 3.14
N ARG A 197 -6.24 17.91 3.81
CA ARG A 197 -6.70 16.97 4.83
C ARG A 197 -7.08 17.68 6.13
N LYS A 198 -6.35 18.72 6.52
CA LYS A 198 -6.74 19.57 7.65
C LYS A 198 -8.13 20.16 7.43
N ASN A 199 -8.36 20.75 6.25
CA ASN A 199 -9.61 21.37 5.89
C ASN A 199 -10.78 20.38 5.85
N GLU A 200 -10.55 19.17 5.31
CA GLU A 200 -11.51 18.07 5.32
C GLU A 200 -11.93 17.69 6.75
N MET A 201 -10.97 17.48 7.65
CA MET A 201 -11.23 17.09 9.03
C MET A 201 -11.97 18.19 9.82
N LEU A 202 -11.56 19.45 9.65
CA LEU A 202 -12.23 20.58 10.29
C LEU A 202 -13.68 20.71 9.85
N ASN A 203 -13.94 20.63 8.54
CA ASN A 203 -15.29 20.90 8.00
C ASN A 203 -16.25 19.72 8.23
N ASN A 204 -15.77 18.49 8.10
CA ASN A 204 -16.64 17.32 8.11
C ASN A 204 -16.84 16.71 9.51
N PHE A 205 -15.90 16.91 10.43
CA PHE A 205 -15.94 16.22 11.73
C PHE A 205 -15.90 17.16 12.94
N ILE A 206 -15.15 18.27 12.90
CA ILE A 206 -14.96 19.12 14.08
C ILE A 206 -16.01 20.23 14.14
N LYS A 207 -16.23 20.99 13.05
CA LYS A 207 -17.20 22.09 13.00
C LYS A 207 -18.67 21.68 13.22
N PRO A 208 -19.12 20.49 12.76
CA PRO A 208 -20.47 20.02 13.08
C PRO A 208 -20.69 19.71 14.56
N GLY A 209 -19.63 19.61 15.35
CA GLY A 209 -19.64 19.22 16.74
C GLY A 209 -19.00 17.84 16.92
N LEU A 210 -17.98 17.76 17.76
CA LEU A 210 -17.29 16.51 18.04
C LEU A 210 -18.03 15.74 19.15
N GLU A 211 -18.51 14.55 18.82
CA GLU A 211 -19.19 13.66 19.77
C GLU A 211 -18.19 12.84 20.59
N ASP A 212 -18.61 12.34 21.75
CA ASP A 212 -17.83 11.44 22.58
C ASP A 212 -17.72 10.06 21.90
N LEU A 213 -16.54 9.46 21.97
CA LEU A 213 -16.22 8.23 21.27
C LEU A 213 -16.48 7.00 22.14
N ALA A 214 -17.26 6.02 21.64
CA ALA A 214 -17.42 4.72 22.26
C ALA A 214 -16.10 3.93 22.18
N VAL A 215 -15.48 3.63 23.34
CA VAL A 215 -14.11 3.12 23.43
C VAL A 215 -14.00 1.70 24.03
N THR A 216 -15.11 0.98 24.13
CA THR A 216 -15.12 -0.45 24.45
C THR A 216 -16.18 -1.21 23.66
N ARG A 217 -16.03 -2.53 23.67
CA ARG A 217 -16.97 -3.49 23.06
C ARG A 217 -17.20 -4.66 24.02
N THR A 218 -18.41 -5.27 23.90
CA THR A 218 -18.77 -6.47 24.64
C THR A 218 -19.16 -7.64 23.72
N THR A 219 -19.16 -7.38 22.38
CA THR A 219 -19.63 -8.34 21.36
C THR A 219 -18.57 -9.33 20.91
N PHE A 220 -17.32 -9.14 21.30
CA PHE A 220 -16.19 -10.04 21.01
C PHE A 220 -15.18 -10.00 22.16
N ASP A 221 -14.28 -10.99 22.21
CA ASP A 221 -13.36 -11.21 23.33
C ASP A 221 -11.88 -10.94 23.00
N TRP A 222 -11.51 -10.89 21.72
CA TRP A 222 -10.14 -10.73 21.28
C TRP A 222 -9.71 -9.27 21.31
N GLY A 223 -8.91 -8.92 22.35
CA GLY A 223 -8.38 -7.58 22.60
C GLY A 223 -8.08 -7.32 24.07
N VAL A 224 -7.58 -6.14 24.39
CA VAL A 224 -7.19 -5.75 25.73
C VAL A 224 -8.43 -5.60 26.63
N LYS A 225 -8.48 -6.33 27.73
CA LYS A 225 -9.60 -6.26 28.69
C LYS A 225 -9.50 -5.06 29.62
N VAL A 226 -10.63 -4.41 29.89
CA VAL A 226 -10.73 -3.38 30.94
C VAL A 226 -10.57 -4.05 32.29
N LYS A 227 -9.56 -3.68 33.09
CA LYS A 227 -9.23 -4.36 34.36
C LYS A 227 -10.38 -4.31 35.36
N SER A 228 -11.05 -3.17 35.49
CA SER A 228 -12.19 -2.95 36.41
C SER A 228 -13.49 -3.61 35.94
N ASN A 229 -13.61 -3.96 34.65
CA ASN A 229 -14.81 -4.54 34.05
C ASN A 229 -14.46 -5.47 32.87
N PRO A 230 -13.94 -6.71 33.13
CA PRO A 230 -13.36 -7.59 32.11
C PRO A 230 -14.32 -8.07 31.01
N LYS A 231 -15.63 -7.82 31.13
CA LYS A 231 -16.59 -8.07 30.04
C LYS A 231 -16.39 -7.10 28.86
N HIS A 232 -15.70 -5.98 29.08
CA HIS A 232 -15.37 -4.98 28.07
C HIS A 232 -13.99 -5.21 27.50
N VAL A 233 -13.88 -5.15 26.17
CA VAL A 233 -12.64 -5.09 25.42
C VAL A 233 -12.39 -3.64 25.02
N VAL A 234 -11.17 -3.14 25.20
CA VAL A 234 -10.79 -1.79 24.75
C VAL A 234 -10.93 -1.71 23.23
N TYR A 235 -11.51 -0.61 22.76
CA TYR A 235 -11.73 -0.37 21.33
C TYR A 235 -10.41 -0.29 20.57
N VAL A 236 -10.36 -0.95 19.43
CA VAL A 236 -9.15 -1.14 18.62
C VAL A 236 -8.38 0.16 18.36
N TRP A 237 -9.05 1.29 18.16
CA TRP A 237 -8.36 2.55 17.88
C TRP A 237 -7.65 3.16 19.09
N ILE A 238 -8.12 2.98 20.33
CA ILE A 238 -7.34 3.37 21.51
C ILE A 238 -6.12 2.46 21.65
N ASP A 239 -6.33 1.16 21.51
CA ASP A 239 -5.28 0.16 21.52
C ASP A 239 -4.23 0.45 20.43
N ALA A 240 -4.68 0.56 19.17
CA ALA A 240 -3.79 0.82 18.05
C ALA A 240 -3.01 2.13 18.17
N LEU A 241 -3.67 3.25 18.55
CA LEU A 241 -3.01 4.58 18.54
C LEU A 241 -1.90 4.72 19.58
N VAL A 242 -2.03 4.10 20.74
CA VAL A 242 -0.97 4.21 21.77
C VAL A 242 0.29 3.43 21.44
N ASN A 243 0.31 2.60 20.36
CA ASN A 243 1.51 1.92 19.91
C ASN A 243 2.70 2.87 19.73
N TYR A 244 2.45 4.09 19.26
CA TYR A 244 3.47 5.09 18.97
C TYR A 244 4.27 5.54 20.20
N ILE A 245 3.72 5.39 21.39
CA ILE A 245 4.37 5.72 22.65
C ILE A 245 4.77 4.48 23.46
N THR A 246 3.98 3.41 23.40
CA THR A 246 4.29 2.16 24.11
C THR A 246 5.51 1.45 23.50
N ALA A 247 5.71 1.54 22.19
CA ALA A 247 6.92 1.07 21.52
C ALA A 247 8.21 1.74 22.03
N LEU A 248 8.09 2.92 22.63
CA LEU A 248 9.18 3.67 23.27
C LEU A 248 9.26 3.44 24.80
N GLY A 249 8.37 2.61 25.37
CA GLY A 249 8.36 2.25 26.80
C GLY A 249 7.36 3.01 27.66
N TYR A 250 6.57 3.97 27.11
CA TYR A 250 5.60 4.73 27.89
C TYR A 250 4.52 3.84 28.50
N ALA A 251 4.31 3.96 29.80
CA ALA A 251 3.31 3.22 30.60
C ALA A 251 3.43 1.69 30.56
N THR A 252 4.52 1.13 30.03
CA THR A 252 4.73 -0.33 29.93
C THR A 252 5.17 -0.98 31.24
N GLY A 253 5.63 -0.19 32.19
CA GLY A 253 6.33 -0.66 33.39
C GLY A 253 7.82 -0.97 33.18
N GLU A 254 8.32 -0.71 31.97
CA GLU A 254 9.73 -0.83 31.56
C GLU A 254 10.43 0.53 31.56
N SER A 255 11.64 0.61 30.99
CA SER A 255 12.38 1.87 30.87
C SER A 255 11.73 2.83 29.86
N GLU A 256 11.55 4.08 30.24
CA GLU A 256 11.08 5.18 29.39
C GLU A 256 12.22 5.97 28.75
N GLU A 257 13.45 5.47 28.73
CA GLU A 257 14.58 6.18 28.10
C GLU A 257 14.34 6.51 26.62
N LEU A 258 13.78 5.55 25.86
CA LEU A 258 13.48 5.76 24.45
C LEU A 258 12.37 6.80 24.28
N PHE A 259 11.34 6.76 25.14
CA PHE A 259 10.27 7.73 25.13
C PHE A 259 10.81 9.15 25.39
N ASN A 260 11.60 9.33 26.42
CA ASN A 260 12.21 10.61 26.75
C ASN A 260 13.19 11.11 25.66
N LYS A 261 13.79 10.19 24.89
CA LYS A 261 14.74 10.51 23.84
C LYS A 261 14.07 10.89 22.52
N TYR A 262 13.02 10.18 22.10
CA TYR A 262 12.48 10.27 20.77
C TYR A 262 11.07 10.90 20.70
N TRP A 263 10.28 10.88 21.79
CA TRP A 263 8.99 11.53 21.78
C TRP A 263 9.12 13.06 22.02
N PRO A 264 8.36 13.94 21.30
CA PRO A 264 7.33 13.61 20.32
C PRO A 264 7.89 13.21 18.96
N ALA A 265 7.13 12.37 18.22
CA ALA A 265 7.47 11.94 16.88
C ALA A 265 7.64 13.13 15.93
N ASP A 266 8.68 13.09 15.09
CA ASP A 266 8.91 14.12 14.09
C ASP A 266 7.89 14.02 12.94
N VAL A 267 7.57 12.79 12.50
CA VAL A 267 6.57 12.53 11.47
C VAL A 267 5.87 11.21 11.72
N GLN A 268 4.54 11.24 11.69
CA GLN A 268 3.71 10.04 11.58
C GLN A 268 3.09 10.02 10.18
N VAL A 269 3.43 9.02 9.39
CA VAL A 269 2.93 8.83 8.03
C VAL A 269 1.74 7.90 8.06
N VAL A 270 0.62 8.30 7.44
CA VAL A 270 -0.63 7.52 7.44
C VAL A 270 -1.30 7.55 6.07
N GLY A 271 -2.06 6.54 5.74
CA GLY A 271 -2.96 6.57 4.59
C GLY A 271 -4.12 7.55 4.81
N LYS A 272 -4.60 8.16 3.73
CA LYS A 272 -5.68 9.16 3.80
C LYS A 272 -6.98 8.62 4.45
N GLU A 273 -7.22 7.32 4.40
CA GLU A 273 -8.40 6.65 4.96
C GLU A 273 -8.43 6.64 6.49
N ILE A 274 -7.26 6.74 7.14
CA ILE A 274 -7.15 6.71 8.60
C ILE A 274 -6.73 8.05 9.20
N VAL A 275 -6.75 9.12 8.40
CA VAL A 275 -6.36 10.47 8.84
C VAL A 275 -7.18 10.94 10.02
N ARG A 276 -8.50 10.71 10.03
CA ARG A 276 -9.40 11.12 11.12
C ARG A 276 -8.91 10.61 12.48
N PHE A 277 -8.50 9.35 12.56
CA PHE A 277 -8.05 8.74 13.81
C PHE A 277 -6.74 9.37 14.30
N HIS A 278 -5.84 9.74 13.39
CA HIS A 278 -4.52 10.27 13.72
C HIS A 278 -4.49 11.79 13.97
N VAL A 279 -5.41 12.54 13.37
CA VAL A 279 -5.43 14.00 13.57
C VAL A 279 -6.51 14.47 14.53
N ILE A 280 -7.54 13.65 14.83
CA ILE A 280 -8.58 13.97 15.81
C ILE A 280 -8.41 13.11 17.07
N TYR A 281 -8.56 11.77 16.96
CA TYR A 281 -8.60 10.89 18.14
C TYR A 281 -7.26 10.85 18.85
N TRP A 282 -6.18 10.65 18.12
CA TRP A 282 -4.84 10.57 18.68
C TRP A 282 -4.37 11.84 19.40
N PRO A 283 -4.46 13.04 18.80
CA PRO A 283 -4.13 14.28 19.51
C PRO A 283 -4.96 14.50 20.78
N ILE A 284 -6.26 14.21 20.73
CA ILE A 284 -7.13 14.35 21.88
C ILE A 284 -6.74 13.37 22.99
N LEU A 285 -6.41 12.12 22.64
CA LEU A 285 -5.92 11.12 23.60
C LEU A 285 -4.61 11.57 24.25
N LEU A 286 -3.67 12.11 23.49
CA LEU A 286 -2.43 12.69 24.01
C LEU A 286 -2.69 13.90 24.92
N MET A 287 -3.62 14.78 24.52
CA MET A 287 -4.03 15.92 25.36
C MET A 287 -4.66 15.48 26.69
N ALA A 288 -5.44 14.39 26.67
CA ALA A 288 -6.02 13.81 27.88
C ALA A 288 -4.96 13.15 28.78
N LEU A 289 -3.87 12.66 28.21
CA LEU A 289 -2.71 12.12 28.94
C LEU A 289 -1.70 13.20 29.35
N ASP A 290 -1.95 14.46 29.03
CA ASP A 290 -1.03 15.59 29.24
C ASP A 290 0.35 15.40 28.55
N LEU A 291 0.36 14.73 27.39
CA LEU A 291 1.55 14.47 26.59
C LEU A 291 1.67 15.46 25.41
N PRO A 292 2.90 15.77 24.99
CA PRO A 292 3.12 16.55 23.77
C PRO A 292 2.62 15.81 22.54
N LEU A 293 2.11 16.55 21.55
CA LEU A 293 1.64 16.00 20.27
C LEU A 293 2.81 15.73 19.33
N PRO A 294 2.66 14.80 18.35
CA PRO A 294 3.62 14.65 17.26
C PRO A 294 3.80 15.98 16.53
N LYS A 295 5.01 16.21 15.98
CA LYS A 295 5.29 17.47 15.26
C LYS A 295 4.55 17.55 13.94
N LYS A 296 4.35 16.40 13.26
CA LYS A 296 3.72 16.35 11.94
C LYS A 296 3.00 15.02 11.72
N ILE A 297 1.81 15.09 11.14
CA ILE A 297 1.09 13.95 10.59
C ILE A 297 0.96 14.16 9.08
N PHE A 298 1.51 13.22 8.31
CA PHE A 298 1.50 13.27 6.86
C PHE A 298 0.57 12.21 6.29
N ALA A 299 -0.48 12.65 5.61
CA ALA A 299 -1.44 11.78 4.96
C ALA A 299 -1.09 11.58 3.50
N HIS A 300 -0.67 10.37 3.14
CA HIS A 300 -0.43 10.05 1.74
C HIS A 300 -1.70 9.55 1.03
N GLY A 301 -1.71 9.67 -0.31
CA GLY A 301 -2.78 9.14 -1.15
C GLY A 301 -2.65 7.64 -1.40
N TRP A 302 -3.58 7.08 -2.14
CA TRP A 302 -3.58 5.67 -2.50
C TRP A 302 -2.77 5.42 -3.77
N LEU A 303 -2.16 4.24 -3.83
CA LEU A 303 -1.70 3.68 -5.08
C LEU A 303 -2.85 2.86 -5.68
N LEU A 304 -3.41 3.37 -6.77
CA LEU A 304 -4.59 2.83 -7.44
C LEU A 304 -4.18 2.06 -8.70
N MET A 305 -5.11 1.27 -9.21
CA MET A 305 -5.10 0.73 -10.57
C MET A 305 -5.98 1.60 -11.47
N LYS A 306 -5.90 1.43 -12.80
CA LYS A 306 -6.76 2.18 -13.75
C LYS A 306 -8.26 1.99 -13.49
N ASP A 307 -8.64 0.85 -12.95
CA ASP A 307 -10.02 0.47 -12.59
C ASP A 307 -10.39 0.74 -11.12
N GLY A 308 -9.57 1.49 -10.39
CA GLY A 308 -9.79 1.92 -9.01
C GLY A 308 -8.91 1.24 -7.98
N LYS A 309 -9.43 1.01 -6.77
CA LYS A 309 -8.67 0.37 -5.69
C LYS A 309 -8.26 -1.06 -6.04
N MET A 310 -7.06 -1.44 -5.58
CA MET A 310 -6.60 -2.82 -5.65
C MET A 310 -7.54 -3.74 -4.86
N SER A 311 -7.95 -4.83 -5.47
CA SER A 311 -8.81 -5.83 -4.84
C SER A 311 -8.51 -7.21 -5.41
N LYS A 312 -8.31 -8.20 -4.54
CA LYS A 312 -8.10 -9.59 -4.96
C LYS A 312 -9.27 -10.12 -5.80
N SER A 313 -10.50 -9.78 -5.41
CA SER A 313 -11.71 -10.19 -6.15
C SER A 313 -11.80 -9.60 -7.57
N LYS A 314 -11.12 -8.49 -7.83
CA LYS A 314 -11.02 -7.87 -9.17
C LYS A 314 -9.83 -8.40 -9.97
N GLY A 315 -8.89 -9.11 -9.33
CA GLY A 315 -7.66 -9.56 -9.98
C GLY A 315 -6.78 -8.41 -10.46
N ASN A 316 -6.72 -7.31 -9.71
CA ASN A 316 -5.94 -6.13 -10.04
C ASN A 316 -4.93 -5.78 -8.92
N VAL A 317 -4.47 -6.79 -8.19
CA VAL A 317 -3.45 -6.62 -7.14
C VAL A 317 -2.06 -6.86 -7.74
N VAL A 318 -1.14 -5.96 -7.43
CA VAL A 318 0.28 -6.12 -7.80
C VAL A 318 1.02 -6.74 -6.62
N ASP A 319 1.59 -7.92 -6.86
CA ASP A 319 2.44 -8.59 -5.88
C ASP A 319 3.83 -7.94 -5.85
N PRO A 320 4.27 -7.40 -4.69
CA PRO A 320 5.59 -6.83 -4.58
C PRO A 320 6.72 -7.85 -4.76
N TYR A 321 6.53 -9.12 -4.41
CA TYR A 321 7.55 -10.16 -4.61
C TYR A 321 7.82 -10.38 -6.10
N MET A 322 6.79 -10.48 -6.92
CA MET A 322 6.94 -10.62 -8.37
C MET A 322 7.76 -9.46 -8.96
N LEU A 323 7.50 -8.22 -8.52
CA LEU A 323 8.27 -7.07 -8.99
C LEU A 323 9.74 -7.14 -8.57
N ILE A 324 10.00 -7.53 -7.32
CA ILE A 324 11.38 -7.62 -6.77
C ILE A 324 12.17 -8.74 -7.47
N GLU A 325 11.58 -9.92 -7.61
CA GLU A 325 12.25 -11.10 -8.17
C GLU A 325 12.61 -10.92 -9.63
N ARG A 326 11.71 -10.34 -10.42
CA ARG A 326 11.93 -10.18 -11.87
C ARG A 326 12.69 -8.92 -12.24
N TYR A 327 12.41 -7.79 -11.59
CA TYR A 327 12.96 -6.48 -11.98
C TYR A 327 13.98 -5.90 -11.00
N GLY A 328 14.19 -6.58 -9.89
CA GLY A 328 15.09 -6.14 -8.83
C GLY A 328 14.45 -5.18 -7.83
N LEU A 329 14.94 -5.24 -6.59
CA LEU A 329 14.44 -4.44 -5.47
C LEU A 329 14.46 -2.93 -5.76
N ASP A 330 15.58 -2.43 -6.28
CA ASP A 330 15.75 -0.99 -6.51
C ASP A 330 14.79 -0.45 -7.56
N SER A 331 14.42 -1.26 -8.56
CA SER A 331 13.40 -0.89 -9.56
C SER A 331 12.02 -0.69 -8.90
N ALA A 332 11.63 -1.59 -7.99
CA ALA A 332 10.38 -1.48 -7.27
C ALA A 332 10.36 -0.27 -6.32
N ARG A 333 11.42 -0.09 -5.51
CA ARG A 333 11.55 1.06 -4.60
C ARG A 333 11.60 2.40 -5.34
N TYR A 334 12.37 2.46 -6.42
CA TYR A 334 12.47 3.66 -7.27
C TYR A 334 11.12 4.05 -7.83
N TYR A 335 10.39 3.10 -8.41
CA TYR A 335 9.07 3.37 -8.98
C TYR A 335 8.11 3.93 -7.94
N LEU A 336 8.02 3.31 -6.76
CA LEU A 336 7.14 3.75 -5.68
C LEU A 336 7.42 5.18 -5.24
N LEU A 337 8.68 5.57 -5.15
CA LEU A 337 9.07 6.90 -4.68
C LEU A 337 9.08 7.95 -5.79
N ARG A 338 9.26 7.55 -7.06
CA ARG A 338 9.45 8.46 -8.19
C ARG A 338 8.16 8.76 -8.95
N GLU A 339 7.31 7.74 -9.17
CA GLU A 339 6.17 7.87 -10.10
C GLU A 339 5.02 8.70 -9.51
N VAL A 340 4.76 8.54 -8.22
CA VAL A 340 3.60 9.17 -7.59
C VAL A 340 4.04 10.28 -6.63
N PRO A 341 3.48 11.52 -6.78
CA PRO A 341 3.67 12.56 -5.78
C PRO A 341 3.10 12.11 -4.43
N PHE A 342 3.98 11.98 -3.42
CA PHE A 342 3.58 11.57 -2.07
C PHE A 342 2.60 12.60 -1.48
N GLY A 343 1.44 12.14 -1.02
CA GLY A 343 0.33 13.01 -0.60
C GLY A 343 -0.84 13.08 -1.59
N GLN A 344 -0.68 12.57 -2.80
CA GLN A 344 -1.72 12.46 -3.82
C GLN A 344 -1.96 10.99 -4.19
N ASP A 345 -3.14 10.72 -4.77
CA ASP A 345 -3.39 9.40 -5.35
C ASP A 345 -2.56 9.23 -6.62
N GLY A 346 -2.03 8.04 -6.82
CA GLY A 346 -1.32 7.66 -8.01
C GLY A 346 -1.86 6.40 -8.65
N ILE A 347 -1.56 6.20 -9.92
CA ILE A 347 -2.01 5.03 -10.67
C ILE A 347 -0.80 4.19 -11.05
N PHE A 348 -0.77 2.93 -10.60
CA PHE A 348 0.20 1.96 -11.09
C PHE A 348 -0.21 1.50 -12.50
N THR A 349 0.76 1.50 -13.41
CA THR A 349 0.62 0.86 -14.72
C THR A 349 1.88 0.06 -15.06
N PRO A 350 1.75 -1.16 -15.61
CA PRO A 350 2.91 -1.93 -16.07
C PRO A 350 3.78 -1.14 -17.07
N GLU A 351 3.13 -0.34 -17.93
CA GLU A 351 3.80 0.48 -18.93
C GLU A 351 4.72 1.53 -18.28
N SER A 352 4.22 2.29 -17.28
CA SER A 352 5.03 3.31 -16.59
C SER A 352 6.14 2.67 -15.77
N PHE A 353 5.89 1.50 -15.19
CA PHE A 353 6.90 0.77 -14.43
C PHE A 353 8.11 0.38 -15.29
N ILE A 354 7.87 -0.24 -16.45
CA ILE A 354 8.94 -0.63 -17.37
C ILE A 354 9.62 0.60 -18.01
N ASP A 355 8.87 1.65 -18.32
CA ASP A 355 9.45 2.90 -18.84
C ASP A 355 10.42 3.54 -17.86
N ARG A 356 10.10 3.57 -16.55
CA ARG A 356 11.01 4.08 -15.51
C ARG A 356 12.30 3.27 -15.43
N ILE A 357 12.20 1.94 -15.48
CA ILE A 357 13.40 1.09 -15.45
C ILE A 357 14.28 1.34 -16.66
N ASN A 358 13.69 1.33 -17.85
CA ASN A 358 14.44 1.46 -19.09
C ASN A 358 15.05 2.86 -19.28
N SER A 359 14.27 3.91 -19.00
CA SER A 359 14.69 5.30 -19.23
C SER A 359 15.60 5.80 -18.13
N ASP A 360 15.10 5.77 -16.88
CA ASP A 360 15.80 6.41 -15.77
C ASP A 360 16.94 5.53 -15.25
N LEU A 361 16.66 4.26 -14.94
CA LEU A 361 17.65 3.40 -14.29
C LEU A 361 18.67 2.84 -15.29
N SER A 362 18.23 2.26 -16.40
CA SER A 362 19.12 1.61 -17.35
C SER A 362 19.83 2.62 -18.27
N ASN A 363 19.06 3.47 -18.97
CA ASN A 363 19.64 4.39 -19.97
C ASN A 363 20.36 5.56 -19.31
N ASP A 364 19.80 6.22 -18.29
CA ASP A 364 20.42 7.38 -17.71
C ASP A 364 21.52 6.99 -16.72
N LEU A 365 21.18 6.34 -15.60
CA LEU A 365 22.15 6.05 -14.54
C LEU A 365 23.10 4.90 -14.90
N GLY A 366 22.57 3.77 -15.38
CA GLY A 366 23.35 2.58 -15.71
C GLY A 366 24.34 2.85 -16.85
N ASN A 367 23.90 3.54 -17.89
CA ASN A 367 24.76 3.90 -19.01
C ASN A 367 25.82 4.94 -18.61
N LEU A 368 25.47 5.93 -17.78
CA LEU A 368 26.45 6.91 -17.28
C LEU A 368 27.58 6.22 -16.52
N LEU A 369 27.25 5.30 -15.60
CA LEU A 369 28.26 4.52 -14.86
C LEU A 369 29.16 3.74 -15.77
N ASN A 370 28.57 2.96 -16.69
CA ASN A 370 29.32 2.08 -17.59
C ASN A 370 30.23 2.88 -18.53
N ARG A 371 29.75 3.97 -19.12
CA ARG A 371 30.54 4.87 -19.98
C ARG A 371 31.69 5.50 -19.20
N THR A 372 31.42 6.03 -18.02
CA THR A 372 32.43 6.70 -17.18
C THR A 372 33.56 5.75 -16.82
N ILE A 373 33.27 4.57 -16.27
CA ILE A 373 34.29 3.57 -15.91
C ILE A 373 35.10 3.13 -17.13
N SER A 374 34.41 2.86 -18.25
CA SER A 374 35.07 2.45 -19.49
C SER A 374 36.03 3.52 -20.01
N MET A 375 35.65 4.80 -19.93
CA MET A 375 36.50 5.90 -20.36
C MET A 375 37.66 6.14 -19.39
N ILE A 376 37.46 6.06 -18.08
CA ILE A 376 38.53 6.16 -17.09
C ILE A 376 39.57 5.03 -17.30
N ASN A 377 39.14 3.81 -17.51
CA ASN A 377 40.06 2.71 -17.82
C ASN A 377 40.84 2.96 -19.11
N LYS A 378 40.17 3.40 -20.15
CA LYS A 378 40.77 3.58 -21.47
C LYS A 378 41.72 4.78 -21.55
N TYR A 379 41.37 5.90 -20.86
CA TYR A 379 42.04 7.18 -21.05
C TYR A 379 42.95 7.58 -19.87
N CYS A 380 42.69 7.05 -18.67
CA CYS A 380 43.39 7.41 -17.44
C CYS A 380 43.98 6.19 -16.71
N GLY A 381 44.11 5.03 -17.39
CA GLY A 381 44.73 3.82 -16.80
C GLY A 381 43.95 3.28 -15.59
N GLY A 382 42.64 3.48 -15.50
CA GLY A 382 41.78 3.02 -14.42
C GLY A 382 41.86 3.85 -13.14
N VAL A 383 42.53 5.00 -13.15
CA VAL A 383 42.63 5.91 -12.00
C VAL A 383 41.75 7.14 -12.24
N ILE A 384 40.88 7.47 -11.28
CA ILE A 384 40.13 8.73 -11.32
C ILE A 384 41.12 9.87 -11.14
N PRO A 385 41.26 10.77 -12.13
CA PRO A 385 42.20 11.90 -12.03
C PRO A 385 41.86 12.83 -10.87
N LYS A 386 42.88 13.62 -10.44
CA LYS A 386 42.70 14.66 -9.42
C LYS A 386 41.80 15.77 -9.93
N PHE A 387 41.03 16.38 -9.04
CA PHE A 387 40.20 17.55 -9.33
C PHE A 387 41.08 18.74 -9.88
N VAL A 388 40.54 19.40 -10.90
CA VAL A 388 41.07 20.63 -11.50
C VAL A 388 39.91 21.62 -11.59
N GLU A 389 40.22 22.89 -11.36
CA GLU A 389 39.25 24.00 -11.42
C GLU A 389 38.56 24.10 -12.80
N PRO A 390 37.28 24.55 -12.85
CA PRO A 390 36.53 24.64 -14.08
C PRO A 390 37.13 25.64 -15.05
N THR A 391 37.31 25.26 -16.30
CA THR A 391 37.87 26.08 -17.37
C THR A 391 36.86 26.46 -18.44
N THR A 392 35.82 25.65 -18.62
CA THR A 392 34.76 25.87 -19.62
C THR A 392 33.43 26.26 -18.96
N GLU A 393 32.53 26.83 -19.74
CA GLU A 393 31.17 27.11 -19.27
C GLU A 393 30.41 25.81 -18.94
N PHE A 394 30.65 24.70 -19.67
CA PHE A 394 30.04 23.40 -19.39
C PHE A 394 30.45 22.85 -18.01
N ASP A 395 31.71 23.08 -17.59
CA ASP A 395 32.21 22.70 -16.27
C ASP A 395 31.49 23.47 -15.17
N LYS A 396 31.43 24.82 -15.35
CA LYS A 396 30.76 25.72 -14.39
C LYS A 396 29.27 25.38 -14.24
N GLU A 397 28.58 25.16 -15.35
CA GLU A 397 27.17 24.74 -15.35
C GLU A 397 26.95 23.44 -14.59
N LEU A 398 27.81 22.41 -14.80
CA LEU A 398 27.68 21.12 -14.13
C LEU A 398 27.90 21.27 -12.62
N ILE A 399 28.93 22.00 -12.18
CA ILE A 399 29.20 22.27 -10.75
C ILE A 399 28.08 23.12 -10.13
N ALA A 400 27.57 24.13 -10.83
CA ALA A 400 26.49 24.97 -10.36
C ALA A 400 25.21 24.14 -10.16
N LEU A 401 24.87 23.28 -11.14
CA LEU A 401 23.72 22.41 -11.06
C LEU A 401 23.84 21.39 -9.93
N SER A 402 25.04 20.85 -9.65
CA SER A 402 25.21 19.93 -8.52
C SER A 402 24.82 20.59 -7.19
N LYS A 403 25.19 21.86 -6.97
CA LYS A 403 24.83 22.60 -5.76
C LYS A 403 23.34 22.90 -5.68
N GLU A 404 22.74 23.32 -6.81
CA GLU A 404 21.29 23.56 -6.92
C GLU A 404 20.51 22.29 -6.57
N VAL A 405 20.84 21.16 -7.21
CA VAL A 405 20.17 19.88 -7.01
C VAL A 405 20.29 19.38 -5.57
N ILE A 406 21.43 19.55 -4.92
CA ILE A 406 21.59 19.15 -3.51
C ILE A 406 20.66 19.97 -2.60
N ALA A 407 20.57 21.29 -2.83
CA ALA A 407 19.67 22.15 -2.06
C ALA A 407 18.18 21.81 -2.31
N GLU A 408 17.78 21.62 -3.58
CA GLU A 408 16.44 21.16 -3.95
C GLU A 408 16.12 19.80 -3.31
N TYR A 409 17.06 18.87 -3.34
CA TYR A 409 16.89 17.53 -2.76
C TYR A 409 16.67 17.59 -1.25
N GLU A 410 17.47 18.38 -0.51
CA GLU A 410 17.29 18.60 0.93
C GLU A 410 15.87 19.13 1.21
N GLU A 411 15.45 20.19 0.50
CA GLU A 411 14.12 20.78 0.67
C GLU A 411 13.00 19.77 0.40
N TYR A 412 13.10 19.03 -0.71
CA TYR A 412 12.07 18.05 -1.08
C TYR A 412 12.01 16.86 -0.11
N MET A 413 13.16 16.37 0.37
CA MET A 413 13.19 15.28 1.35
C MET A 413 12.64 15.70 2.71
N GLU A 414 12.93 16.93 3.17
CA GLU A 414 12.36 17.48 4.41
C GLU A 414 10.84 17.63 4.33
N ASN A 415 10.29 17.86 3.15
CA ASN A 415 8.87 18.00 2.89
C ASN A 415 8.21 16.71 2.36
N MET A 416 8.91 15.58 2.39
CA MET A 416 8.44 14.27 1.90
C MET A 416 7.96 14.28 0.44
N GLN A 417 8.54 15.14 -0.38
CA GLN A 417 8.29 15.23 -1.82
C GLN A 417 9.28 14.33 -2.59
N PHE A 418 9.26 13.02 -2.29
CA PHE A 418 10.23 12.05 -2.81
C PHE A 418 10.34 12.04 -4.32
N SER A 419 9.20 12.15 -5.02
CA SER A 419 9.18 12.19 -6.49
C SER A 419 9.99 13.36 -7.03
N LYS A 420 9.84 14.56 -6.46
CA LYS A 420 10.59 15.75 -6.86
C LYS A 420 12.06 15.66 -6.47
N ALA A 421 12.35 15.09 -5.28
CA ALA A 421 13.73 14.87 -4.85
C ALA A 421 14.48 13.97 -5.85
N LEU A 422 13.87 12.87 -6.27
CA LEU A 422 14.46 11.99 -7.28
C LEU A 422 14.51 12.65 -8.67
N GLU A 423 13.51 13.45 -9.03
CA GLU A 423 13.51 14.20 -10.29
C GLU A 423 14.69 15.17 -10.39
N SER A 424 14.99 15.89 -9.31
CA SER A 424 16.15 16.78 -9.28
C SER A 424 17.46 16.02 -9.45
N VAL A 425 17.60 14.84 -8.85
CA VAL A 425 18.79 13.99 -9.04
C VAL A 425 18.90 13.52 -10.50
N TRP A 426 17.78 13.10 -11.13
CA TRP A 426 17.80 12.68 -12.54
C TRP A 426 18.07 13.83 -13.50
N LYS A 427 17.66 15.07 -13.17
CA LYS A 427 18.09 16.29 -13.89
C LYS A 427 19.62 16.41 -13.90
N PHE A 428 20.27 16.13 -12.77
CA PHE A 428 21.73 16.14 -12.67
C PHE A 428 22.40 14.99 -13.43
N ILE A 429 21.88 13.77 -13.34
CA ILE A 429 22.37 12.59 -14.08
C ILE A 429 22.26 12.83 -15.59
N SER A 430 21.12 13.30 -16.08
CA SER A 430 20.91 13.60 -17.52
C SER A 430 21.83 14.73 -17.99
N ARG A 431 22.06 15.78 -17.16
CA ARG A 431 23.02 16.84 -17.46
C ARG A 431 24.45 16.30 -17.54
N THR A 432 24.80 15.35 -16.68
CA THR A 432 26.12 14.69 -16.70
C THR A 432 26.32 13.85 -17.96
N ASN A 433 25.29 13.11 -18.41
CA ASN A 433 25.33 12.43 -19.71
C ASN A 433 25.56 13.43 -20.86
N LYS A 434 24.84 14.56 -20.87
CA LYS A 434 25.01 15.61 -21.88
C LYS A 434 26.42 16.24 -21.83
N TYR A 435 27.03 16.35 -20.65
CA TYR A 435 28.39 16.85 -20.47
C TYR A 435 29.41 15.98 -21.22
N ILE A 436 29.25 14.65 -21.22
CA ILE A 436 30.10 13.74 -22.01
C ILE A 436 30.02 14.10 -23.50
N ASP A 437 28.82 14.34 -24.02
CA ASP A 437 28.64 14.63 -25.44
C ASP A 437 29.14 16.03 -25.84
N GLN A 438 29.10 17.00 -24.93
CA GLN A 438 29.63 18.36 -25.12
C GLN A 438 31.15 18.41 -25.05
N THR A 439 31.77 17.66 -24.14
CA THR A 439 33.24 17.66 -23.95
C THR A 439 33.94 16.69 -24.89
N THR A 440 33.22 15.76 -25.53
CA THR A 440 33.74 14.83 -26.55
C THR A 440 35.08 14.17 -26.16
N PRO A 441 35.17 13.40 -25.05
CA PRO A 441 36.43 12.81 -24.57
C PRO A 441 37.18 11.95 -25.60
N TRP A 442 36.44 11.33 -26.52
CA TRP A 442 37.01 10.54 -27.64
C TRP A 442 37.73 11.43 -28.70
N ILE A 443 37.53 12.74 -28.68
CA ILE A 443 38.28 13.71 -29.50
C ILE A 443 39.50 14.22 -28.71
N LEU A 444 39.30 14.58 -27.42
CA LEU A 444 40.36 15.09 -26.56
C LEU A 444 41.56 14.14 -26.51
N VAL A 445 41.34 12.86 -26.39
CA VAL A 445 42.39 11.82 -26.31
C VAL A 445 43.31 11.73 -27.55
N LYS A 446 42.92 12.32 -28.69
CA LYS A 446 43.70 12.25 -29.92
C LYS A 446 44.93 13.17 -29.94
N ASP A 447 45.02 14.12 -29.02
CA ASP A 447 46.12 15.07 -28.87
C ASP A 447 46.57 15.06 -27.41
N GLU A 448 47.81 14.72 -27.15
CA GLU A 448 48.40 14.67 -25.81
C GLU A 448 48.38 16.05 -25.10
N ALA A 449 48.32 17.15 -25.83
CA ALA A 449 48.16 18.49 -25.28
C ALA A 449 46.83 18.68 -24.54
N ASN A 450 45.81 17.90 -24.87
CA ASN A 450 44.49 17.94 -24.24
C ASN A 450 44.37 16.99 -23.04
N GLN A 451 45.42 16.27 -22.63
CA GLN A 451 45.36 15.34 -21.49
C GLN A 451 44.85 15.99 -20.19
N PRO A 452 45.29 17.23 -19.81
CA PRO A 452 44.74 17.89 -18.61
C PRO A 452 43.23 18.15 -18.68
N GLU A 453 42.72 18.47 -19.85
CA GLU A 453 41.29 18.68 -20.08
C GLU A 453 40.53 17.34 -20.00
N LEU A 454 41.07 16.28 -20.58
CA LEU A 454 40.52 14.95 -20.52
C LEU A 454 40.46 14.42 -19.07
N ASP A 455 41.54 14.59 -18.31
CA ASP A 455 41.63 14.22 -16.89
C ASP A 455 40.56 14.95 -16.07
N LYS A 456 40.37 16.26 -16.29
CA LYS A 456 39.32 17.04 -15.66
C LYS A 456 37.92 16.48 -15.98
N VAL A 457 37.65 16.21 -17.25
CA VAL A 457 36.35 15.62 -17.66
C VAL A 457 36.11 14.30 -16.94
N MET A 458 37.09 13.42 -16.89
CA MET A 458 36.96 12.10 -16.21
C MET A 458 36.73 12.26 -14.69
N ASN A 459 37.39 13.21 -14.04
CA ASN A 459 37.15 13.55 -12.64
C ASN A 459 35.71 14.04 -12.43
N TYR A 460 35.23 14.96 -13.27
CA TYR A 460 33.86 15.52 -13.13
C TYR A 460 32.75 14.50 -13.31
N LEU A 461 32.96 13.54 -14.21
CA LEU A 461 32.03 12.43 -14.38
C LEU A 461 31.99 11.52 -13.15
N ALA A 462 33.14 11.20 -12.57
CA ALA A 462 33.24 10.40 -11.36
C ALA A 462 32.63 11.11 -10.15
N GLU A 463 32.91 12.43 -10.00
CA GLU A 463 32.32 13.26 -8.95
C GLU A 463 30.79 13.37 -9.07
N SER A 464 30.28 13.55 -10.27
CA SER A 464 28.83 13.58 -10.51
C SER A 464 28.17 12.26 -10.13
N LEU A 465 28.78 11.13 -10.48
CA LEU A 465 28.29 9.80 -10.07
C LEU A 465 28.36 9.61 -8.55
N ARG A 466 29.43 10.06 -7.88
CA ARG A 466 29.54 10.00 -6.41
C ARG A 466 28.40 10.77 -5.74
N ILE A 467 28.19 12.01 -6.17
CA ILE A 467 27.12 12.87 -5.64
C ILE A 467 25.75 12.22 -5.89
N ALA A 468 25.48 11.80 -7.13
CA ALA A 468 24.25 11.10 -7.46
C ALA A 468 24.04 9.85 -6.60
N THR A 469 25.09 9.05 -6.37
CA THR A 469 25.05 7.84 -5.53
C THR A 469 24.63 8.15 -4.10
N ILE A 470 25.15 9.23 -3.50
CA ILE A 470 24.76 9.67 -2.16
C ILE A 470 23.27 10.06 -2.12
N LEU A 471 22.81 10.81 -3.13
CA LEU A 471 21.43 11.30 -3.16
C LEU A 471 20.39 10.20 -3.45
N ILE A 472 20.75 9.16 -4.22
CA ILE A 472 19.83 8.06 -4.48
C ILE A 472 19.84 6.98 -3.38
N ALA A 473 20.85 6.95 -2.49
CA ALA A 473 21.01 5.92 -1.48
C ALA A 473 19.83 5.76 -0.50
N PRO A 474 19.07 6.80 -0.14
CA PRO A 474 17.84 6.63 0.63
C PRO A 474 16.74 5.86 -0.09
N ALA A 475 16.64 6.01 -1.40
CA ALA A 475 15.60 5.37 -2.21
C ALA A 475 16.02 3.97 -2.73
N LEU A 476 17.23 3.86 -3.28
CA LEU A 476 17.80 2.64 -3.84
C LEU A 476 18.80 2.05 -2.84
N THR A 477 18.68 0.77 -2.52
CA THR A 477 19.47 0.17 -1.45
C THR A 477 20.58 -0.76 -1.93
N LYS A 478 20.54 -1.21 -3.17
CA LYS A 478 21.53 -2.12 -3.78
C LYS A 478 22.43 -1.41 -4.78
N ALA A 479 21.88 -0.62 -5.69
CA ALA A 479 22.63 0.08 -6.72
C ALA A 479 23.71 1.04 -6.15
N PRO A 480 23.47 1.82 -5.09
CA PRO A 480 24.52 2.69 -4.50
C PRO A 480 25.76 1.91 -4.05
N ALA A 481 25.57 0.76 -3.41
CA ALA A 481 26.70 -0.08 -2.98
C ALA A 481 27.49 -0.62 -4.19
N GLU A 482 26.79 -1.03 -5.26
CA GLU A 482 27.45 -1.51 -6.47
C GLU A 482 28.17 -0.40 -7.24
N ILE A 483 27.56 0.79 -7.33
CA ILE A 483 28.22 1.99 -7.93
C ILE A 483 29.48 2.34 -7.14
N THR A 484 29.38 2.40 -5.82
CA THR A 484 30.50 2.66 -4.91
C THR A 484 31.65 1.70 -5.13
N LYS A 485 31.34 0.40 -5.18
CA LYS A 485 32.32 -0.66 -5.43
C LYS A 485 32.99 -0.53 -6.80
N GLN A 486 32.21 -0.26 -7.84
CA GLN A 486 32.75 -0.13 -9.21
C GLN A 486 33.60 1.13 -9.41
N LEU A 487 33.25 2.21 -8.75
CA LEU A 487 34.04 3.47 -8.76
C LEU A 487 35.20 3.47 -7.75
N GLY A 488 35.24 2.51 -6.82
CA GLY A 488 36.27 2.44 -5.78
C GLY A 488 36.15 3.56 -4.73
N ILE A 489 34.95 4.10 -4.51
CA ILE A 489 34.71 5.21 -3.57
C ILE A 489 34.83 4.71 -2.13
N ARG A 490 35.54 5.47 -1.29
CA ARG A 490 35.65 5.17 0.14
C ARG A 490 34.39 5.57 0.92
N ASP A 491 34.08 4.83 1.98
CA ASP A 491 32.88 5.04 2.79
C ASP A 491 32.83 6.42 3.44
N ASP A 492 33.97 7.01 3.81
CA ASP A 492 34.05 8.35 4.39
C ASP A 492 33.58 9.47 3.44
N LEU A 493 33.54 9.19 2.13
CA LEU A 493 33.05 10.08 1.08
C LEU A 493 31.57 9.87 0.74
N LEU A 494 30.88 8.96 1.42
CA LEU A 494 29.47 8.60 1.16
C LEU A 494 28.49 9.18 2.21
N VAL A 495 28.87 10.25 2.88
CA VAL A 495 27.99 10.99 3.81
C VAL A 495 27.36 12.17 3.09
N PHE A 496 26.15 12.57 3.51
CA PHE A 496 25.40 13.64 2.84
C PHE A 496 26.20 14.95 2.75
N GLU A 497 26.92 15.32 3.81
CA GLU A 497 27.72 16.54 3.84
C GLU A 497 28.83 16.54 2.78
N SER A 498 29.37 15.36 2.45
CA SER A 498 30.39 15.22 1.41
C SER A 498 29.84 15.51 0.01
N ALA A 499 28.54 15.30 -0.23
CA ALA A 499 27.92 15.64 -1.51
C ALA A 499 27.97 17.15 -1.80
N LYS A 500 27.99 18.00 -0.79
CA LYS A 500 28.07 19.47 -0.91
C LYS A 500 29.40 19.97 -1.44
N THR A 501 30.42 19.12 -1.47
CA THR A 501 31.75 19.43 -2.01
C THR A 501 31.93 18.69 -3.33
N PHE A 502 32.11 19.46 -4.42
CA PHE A 502 32.52 18.92 -5.70
C PHE A 502 34.06 18.94 -5.79
N GLY A 503 34.65 17.82 -6.22
CA GLY A 503 36.10 17.73 -6.40
C GLY A 503 36.84 17.09 -5.23
N VAL A 504 36.33 16.01 -4.66
CA VAL A 504 36.97 15.29 -3.52
C VAL A 504 38.01 14.25 -3.95
N PHE A 505 38.03 13.81 -5.22
CA PHE A 505 38.99 12.83 -5.69
C PHE A 505 40.38 13.43 -5.86
N ASP A 506 41.36 12.76 -5.28
CA ASP A 506 42.75 13.22 -5.16
C ASP A 506 43.73 12.59 -6.19
N GLY A 507 43.23 11.76 -7.08
CA GLY A 507 44.05 11.06 -8.08
C GLY A 507 44.56 9.67 -7.63
N THR A 508 44.04 9.13 -6.54
CA THR A 508 44.50 7.81 -6.01
C THR A 508 43.47 6.70 -6.16
N VAL A 509 42.20 7.05 -6.42
CA VAL A 509 41.08 6.10 -6.49
C VAL A 509 41.09 5.36 -7.82
N LYS A 510 40.98 4.02 -7.75
CA LYS A 510 40.92 3.14 -8.92
C LYS A 510 39.52 2.60 -9.11
N VAL A 511 39.02 2.66 -10.35
CA VAL A 511 37.79 2.00 -10.76
C VAL A 511 38.04 0.53 -11.07
N VAL A 512 36.99 -0.29 -11.12
CA VAL A 512 37.10 -1.69 -11.57
C VAL A 512 37.58 -1.75 -13.02
N GLU A 513 38.31 -2.80 -13.38
CA GLU A 513 38.81 -2.97 -14.76
C GLU A 513 37.69 -3.15 -15.78
N LYS A 514 36.63 -3.87 -15.41
CA LYS A 514 35.48 -4.13 -16.27
C LYS A 514 34.20 -3.75 -15.53
N PRO A 515 33.46 -2.73 -16.00
CA PRO A 515 32.19 -2.39 -15.42
C PRO A 515 31.13 -3.48 -15.64
N THR A 516 30.25 -3.65 -14.68
CA THR A 516 29.08 -4.53 -14.79
C THR A 516 27.81 -3.68 -14.83
N PRO A 517 26.86 -3.98 -15.73
CA PRO A 517 25.57 -3.29 -15.74
C PRO A 517 24.85 -3.44 -14.40
N ILE A 518 24.38 -2.33 -13.84
CA ILE A 518 23.62 -2.32 -12.57
C ILE A 518 22.11 -2.46 -12.77
N PHE A 519 21.62 -2.10 -13.95
CA PHE A 519 20.21 -2.28 -14.34
C PHE A 519 20.14 -2.88 -15.74
N PRO A 520 19.40 -3.97 -15.92
CA PRO A 520 19.11 -4.52 -17.25
C PRO A 520 18.11 -3.64 -18.00
N ARG A 521 18.13 -3.76 -19.33
CA ARG A 521 17.09 -3.19 -20.17
C ARG A 521 16.09 -4.28 -20.54
N PHE A 522 14.81 -3.97 -20.44
CA PHE A 522 13.73 -4.89 -20.69
C PHE A 522 13.01 -4.60 -22.01
N ASP A 523 12.47 -5.63 -22.65
CA ASP A 523 11.51 -5.46 -23.74
C ASP A 523 10.17 -5.03 -23.15
N LYS A 524 9.73 -3.82 -23.52
CA LYS A 524 8.55 -3.22 -22.91
C LYS A 524 7.26 -4.02 -23.16
N GLU A 525 7.08 -4.49 -24.40
CA GLU A 525 5.84 -5.18 -24.80
C GLU A 525 5.74 -6.53 -24.07
N VAL A 526 6.84 -7.28 -24.02
CA VAL A 526 6.93 -8.58 -23.33
C VAL A 526 6.66 -8.42 -21.84
N GLU A 527 7.31 -7.44 -21.20
CA GLU A 527 7.22 -7.29 -19.74
C GLU A 527 5.88 -6.68 -19.28
N VAL A 528 5.30 -5.81 -20.07
CA VAL A 528 3.96 -5.29 -19.81
C VAL A 528 2.91 -6.41 -19.83
N GLU A 529 3.00 -7.30 -20.82
CA GLU A 529 2.11 -8.46 -20.89
C GLU A 529 2.31 -9.41 -19.73
N TYR A 530 3.58 -9.73 -19.39
CA TYR A 530 3.90 -10.55 -18.23
C TYR A 530 3.30 -9.99 -16.94
N ILE A 531 3.48 -8.69 -16.65
CA ILE A 531 2.92 -8.09 -15.43
C ILE A 531 1.39 -8.19 -15.41
N LYS A 532 0.72 -7.95 -16.56
CA LYS A 532 -0.74 -8.07 -16.69
C LYS A 532 -1.22 -9.51 -16.44
N GLU A 533 -0.48 -10.50 -16.94
CA GLU A 533 -0.76 -11.92 -16.68
C GLU A 533 -0.65 -12.26 -15.19
N GLN A 534 0.42 -11.78 -14.53
CA GLN A 534 0.63 -12.00 -13.09
C GLN A 534 -0.40 -11.29 -12.21
N MET A 535 -1.01 -10.22 -12.69
CA MET A 535 -2.10 -9.53 -12.00
C MET A 535 -3.46 -10.19 -12.24
N SER A 536 -3.55 -11.20 -13.10
CA SER A 536 -4.82 -11.87 -13.41
C SER A 536 -5.32 -12.70 -12.22
N PRO A 537 -6.66 -12.89 -12.07
CA PRO A 537 -7.20 -13.72 -10.99
C PRO A 537 -6.60 -15.13 -10.95
N LYS A 538 -6.29 -15.72 -12.12
CA LYS A 538 -5.64 -17.04 -12.23
C LYS A 538 -4.22 -17.09 -11.62
N ALA A 539 -3.44 -16.02 -11.76
CA ALA A 539 -2.09 -15.96 -11.22
C ALA A 539 -2.10 -15.82 -9.68
N LEU A 540 -3.08 -15.08 -9.16
CA LEU A 540 -3.24 -14.92 -7.70
C LEU A 540 -3.69 -16.23 -7.02
N GLU A 541 -4.50 -17.03 -7.69
CA GLU A 541 -4.86 -18.39 -7.23
C GLU A 541 -3.64 -19.33 -7.21
N ASN A 542 -2.75 -19.25 -8.19
CA ASN A 542 -1.52 -20.04 -8.23
C ASN A 542 -0.54 -19.68 -7.10
N LEU A 543 -0.40 -18.39 -6.75
CA LEU A 543 0.43 -17.96 -5.62
C LEU A 543 -0.11 -18.41 -4.25
N GLU A 544 -1.43 -18.47 -4.11
CA GLU A 544 -2.07 -19.04 -2.91
C GLU A 544 -1.93 -20.57 -2.85
N THR A 545 -1.76 -21.24 -4.00
CA THR A 545 -1.51 -22.70 -4.07
C THR A 545 -0.04 -23.06 -3.89
N GLU A 546 0.91 -22.27 -4.39
CA GLU A 546 2.36 -22.51 -4.16
C GLU A 546 2.77 -22.36 -2.69
N SER A 547 2.05 -21.53 -1.92
CA SER A 547 2.21 -21.47 -0.46
C SER A 547 1.53 -22.63 0.30
N LYS A 548 0.84 -23.51 -0.41
CA LYS A 548 0.10 -24.68 0.12
C LYS A 548 0.54 -26.01 -0.48
N GLU A 549 1.66 -26.08 -1.21
CA GLU A 549 2.22 -27.37 -1.61
C GLU A 549 2.85 -28.11 -0.43
N GLU A 550 1.99 -28.46 0.53
CA GLU A 550 1.95 -29.73 1.22
C GLU A 550 0.48 -30.02 1.54
N ASN A 551 -0.11 -30.92 0.74
CA ASN A 551 -1.35 -31.66 0.95
C ASN A 551 -2.68 -31.14 0.40
N GLU A 552 -3.23 -32.02 -0.41
CA GLU A 552 -4.62 -32.43 -0.63
C GLU A 552 -5.43 -31.76 -1.73
N ASP A 553 -5.91 -32.62 -2.63
CA ASP A 553 -7.02 -32.42 -3.57
C ASP A 553 -8.16 -31.63 -2.90
N THR A 554 -8.34 -30.37 -3.27
CA THR A 554 -9.49 -29.58 -2.81
C THR A 554 -10.76 -30.02 -3.52
N TYR A 555 -11.45 -30.94 -2.89
CA TYR A 555 -12.88 -31.15 -3.13
C TYR A 555 -13.63 -29.90 -2.68
N VAL A 556 -14.49 -29.36 -3.55
CA VAL A 556 -15.47 -28.36 -3.11
C VAL A 556 -16.37 -29.08 -2.10
N GLU A 557 -16.41 -28.60 -0.85
CA GLU A 557 -17.28 -29.16 0.17
C GLU A 557 -18.73 -29.20 -0.34
N LEU A 558 -19.36 -30.35 -0.20
CA LEU A 558 -20.76 -30.47 -0.52
C LEU A 558 -21.57 -29.60 0.43
N SER A 559 -22.62 -28.96 -0.10
CA SER A 559 -23.60 -28.28 0.74
C SER A 559 -24.27 -29.28 1.70
N GLU A 560 -24.97 -28.81 2.73
CA GLU A 560 -25.71 -29.65 3.66
C GLU A 560 -26.57 -30.70 2.93
N GLU A 561 -26.58 -31.91 3.46
CA GLU A 561 -27.39 -33.00 2.91
C GLU A 561 -28.87 -32.61 2.85
N ILE A 562 -29.50 -32.86 1.71
CA ILE A 562 -30.93 -32.63 1.52
C ILE A 562 -31.64 -33.95 1.24
N THR A 563 -32.92 -34.05 1.62
CA THR A 563 -33.75 -35.18 1.25
C THR A 563 -34.11 -35.17 -0.23
N ILE A 564 -34.41 -36.31 -0.81
CA ILE A 564 -34.82 -36.42 -2.21
C ILE A 564 -36.09 -35.60 -2.48
N ASP A 565 -36.99 -35.49 -1.51
CA ASP A 565 -38.20 -34.69 -1.62
C ASP A 565 -37.86 -33.20 -1.74
N LYS A 566 -36.91 -32.74 -0.96
CA LYS A 566 -36.42 -31.32 -1.02
C LYS A 566 -35.74 -31.03 -2.35
N PHE A 567 -35.02 -31.99 -2.92
CA PHE A 567 -34.43 -31.82 -4.28
C PHE A 567 -35.53 -31.67 -5.33
N PHE A 568 -36.62 -32.47 -5.27
CA PHE A 568 -37.74 -32.39 -6.21
C PHE A 568 -38.63 -31.16 -6.06
N GLU A 569 -38.46 -30.35 -5.02
CA GLU A 569 -39.07 -29.02 -4.96
C GLU A 569 -38.50 -28.08 -6.06
N THR A 570 -37.32 -28.39 -6.63
CA THR A 570 -36.71 -27.65 -7.72
C THR A 570 -37.12 -28.29 -9.05
N SER A 571 -37.82 -27.53 -9.91
CA SER A 571 -38.23 -28.02 -11.24
C SER A 571 -37.13 -27.78 -12.26
N LEU A 572 -36.32 -28.83 -12.50
CA LEU A 572 -35.32 -28.83 -13.56
C LEU A 572 -35.94 -29.29 -14.88
N ARG A 573 -35.74 -28.53 -15.98
CA ARG A 573 -36.30 -28.80 -17.31
C ARG A 573 -35.29 -28.63 -18.41
N VAL A 574 -35.49 -29.34 -19.52
CA VAL A 574 -34.77 -29.15 -20.77
C VAL A 574 -35.42 -27.98 -21.54
N ALA A 575 -34.63 -27.03 -21.98
CA ALA A 575 -35.07 -25.90 -22.78
C ALA A 575 -34.16 -25.68 -23.98
N GLU A 576 -34.73 -25.37 -25.13
CA GLU A 576 -34.00 -25.00 -26.36
C GLU A 576 -33.86 -23.50 -26.41
N VAL A 577 -32.67 -23.02 -26.75
CA VAL A 577 -32.38 -21.58 -26.93
C VAL A 577 -32.86 -21.15 -28.30
N LEU A 578 -33.99 -20.44 -28.36
CA LEU A 578 -34.55 -19.91 -29.61
C LEU A 578 -33.82 -18.60 -30.02
N GLU A 579 -33.58 -17.70 -29.05
CA GLU A 579 -32.94 -16.42 -29.28
C GLU A 579 -31.99 -16.12 -28.09
N CYS A 580 -30.86 -15.50 -28.41
CA CYS A 580 -29.90 -14.99 -27.41
C CYS A 580 -29.36 -13.65 -27.86
N GLU A 581 -29.38 -12.64 -26.98
CA GLU A 581 -28.84 -11.31 -27.26
C GLU A 581 -28.19 -10.66 -26.02
N LYS A 582 -27.29 -9.69 -26.26
CA LYS A 582 -26.68 -8.92 -25.15
C LYS A 582 -27.67 -7.92 -24.58
N VAL A 583 -27.73 -7.81 -23.25
CA VAL A 583 -28.56 -6.81 -22.57
C VAL A 583 -27.95 -5.42 -22.74
N LYS A 584 -28.69 -4.46 -23.35
CA LYS A 584 -28.18 -3.11 -23.70
C LYS A 584 -27.57 -2.32 -22.53
N LYS A 585 -27.98 -2.60 -21.29
CA LYS A 585 -27.54 -1.89 -20.07
C LYS A 585 -26.50 -2.67 -19.26
N SER A 586 -25.96 -3.77 -19.77
CA SER A 586 -25.00 -4.61 -19.05
C SER A 586 -24.02 -5.30 -20.00
N SER A 587 -22.74 -5.21 -19.72
CA SER A 587 -21.68 -5.95 -20.41
C SER A 587 -21.58 -7.42 -19.97
N LYS A 588 -22.28 -7.80 -18.89
CA LYS A 588 -22.16 -9.12 -18.27
C LYS A 588 -23.34 -10.04 -18.57
N LEU A 589 -24.47 -9.49 -19.05
CA LEU A 589 -25.73 -10.23 -19.14
C LEU A 589 -26.09 -10.58 -20.60
N LEU A 590 -26.51 -11.85 -20.79
CA LEU A 590 -27.20 -12.31 -21.97
C LEU A 590 -28.67 -12.53 -21.66
N LYS A 591 -29.55 -12.13 -22.57
CA LYS A 591 -30.99 -12.36 -22.52
C LYS A 591 -31.34 -13.49 -23.48
N PHE A 592 -32.06 -14.47 -22.98
CA PHE A 592 -32.45 -15.69 -23.67
C PHE A 592 -33.95 -15.76 -23.82
N LYS A 593 -34.40 -16.27 -24.98
CA LYS A 593 -35.75 -16.75 -25.18
C LYS A 593 -35.67 -18.27 -25.36
N LEU A 594 -36.28 -18.98 -24.45
CA LEU A 594 -36.18 -20.44 -24.33
C LEU A 594 -37.51 -21.10 -24.60
N ASP A 595 -37.47 -22.22 -25.32
CA ASP A 595 -38.63 -23.11 -25.54
C ASP A 595 -38.59 -24.29 -24.56
N LEU A 596 -39.61 -24.41 -23.71
CA LEU A 596 -39.85 -25.53 -22.80
C LEU A 596 -40.87 -26.54 -23.31
N GLY A 597 -41.16 -26.54 -24.59
CA GLY A 597 -42.07 -27.47 -25.24
C GLY A 597 -43.53 -27.01 -25.26
N ASN A 598 -44.07 -26.62 -24.11
CA ASN A 598 -45.46 -26.17 -23.99
C ASN A 598 -45.58 -24.64 -23.82
N HIS A 599 -44.51 -23.95 -23.52
CA HIS A 599 -44.46 -22.49 -23.40
C HIS A 599 -43.03 -22.00 -23.53
N GLN A 600 -42.91 -20.71 -23.81
CA GLN A 600 -41.61 -20.00 -23.88
C GLN A 600 -41.37 -19.17 -22.65
N ARG A 601 -40.10 -18.99 -22.26
CA ARG A 601 -39.69 -18.15 -21.15
C ARG A 601 -38.52 -17.25 -21.55
N GLN A 602 -38.46 -16.09 -20.91
CA GLN A 602 -37.30 -15.23 -20.95
C GLN A 602 -36.44 -15.49 -19.72
N ILE A 603 -35.15 -15.74 -19.94
CA ILE A 603 -34.16 -15.88 -18.87
C ILE A 603 -33.01 -14.91 -19.13
N VAL A 604 -32.46 -14.31 -18.07
CA VAL A 604 -31.28 -13.46 -18.13
C VAL A 604 -30.19 -14.11 -17.30
N SER A 605 -29.00 -14.29 -17.90
CA SER A 605 -27.87 -14.96 -17.27
C SER A 605 -26.57 -14.17 -17.39
N GLY A 606 -25.70 -14.23 -16.37
CA GLY A 606 -24.45 -13.50 -16.22
C GLY A 606 -23.26 -14.03 -17.04
N ILE A 607 -23.49 -14.69 -18.17
CA ILE A 607 -22.51 -15.46 -18.91
C ILE A 607 -21.98 -14.77 -20.21
N ALA A 608 -22.27 -13.48 -20.40
CA ALA A 608 -21.84 -12.71 -21.59
C ALA A 608 -20.32 -12.61 -21.76
N LYS A 609 -19.54 -12.88 -20.72
CA LYS A 609 -18.07 -12.94 -20.77
C LYS A 609 -17.55 -14.23 -21.43
N TYR A 610 -18.34 -15.31 -21.35
CA TYR A 610 -17.90 -16.66 -21.70
C TYR A 610 -18.47 -17.17 -23.03
N TYR A 611 -19.50 -16.48 -23.57
CA TYR A 611 -20.19 -16.90 -24.78
C TYR A 611 -20.55 -15.72 -25.68
N ASP A 612 -20.35 -15.92 -26.98
CA ASP A 612 -21.07 -15.10 -28.00
C ASP A 612 -22.52 -15.58 -28.08
N PRO A 613 -23.51 -14.66 -28.14
CA PRO A 613 -24.92 -15.04 -28.27
C PRO A 613 -25.23 -16.07 -29.36
N ALA A 614 -24.54 -15.97 -30.51
CA ALA A 614 -24.75 -16.87 -31.65
C ALA A 614 -24.33 -18.33 -31.37
N GLU A 615 -23.42 -18.57 -30.42
CA GLU A 615 -22.94 -19.91 -30.09
C GLU A 615 -23.97 -20.73 -29.28
N LEU A 616 -24.97 -20.06 -28.70
CA LEU A 616 -25.94 -20.66 -27.80
C LEU A 616 -27.27 -20.94 -28.46
N VAL A 617 -27.60 -20.25 -29.56
CA VAL A 617 -28.85 -20.45 -30.30
C VAL A 617 -28.91 -21.85 -30.91
N GLY A 618 -30.04 -22.53 -30.72
CA GLY A 618 -30.27 -23.91 -31.12
C GLY A 618 -29.76 -24.99 -30.18
N LYS A 619 -29.04 -24.63 -29.13
CA LYS A 619 -28.60 -25.57 -28.08
C LYS A 619 -29.73 -25.87 -27.09
N LYS A 620 -29.71 -27.09 -26.54
CA LYS A 620 -30.57 -27.49 -25.46
C LYS A 620 -29.81 -27.39 -24.14
N VAL A 621 -30.39 -26.69 -23.16
CA VAL A 621 -29.77 -26.38 -21.87
C VAL A 621 -30.67 -26.81 -20.72
N ALA A 622 -30.04 -27.10 -19.56
CA ALA A 622 -30.78 -27.37 -18.32
C ALA A 622 -31.16 -26.02 -17.67
N VAL A 623 -32.44 -25.93 -17.24
CA VAL A 623 -32.97 -24.72 -16.59
C VAL A 623 -33.73 -25.03 -15.31
N VAL A 624 -33.62 -24.15 -14.30
CA VAL A 624 -34.51 -24.14 -13.15
C VAL A 624 -35.74 -23.33 -13.52
N ALA A 625 -36.89 -24.00 -13.63
CA ALA A 625 -38.09 -23.43 -14.22
C ALA A 625 -39.11 -22.86 -13.19
N ASN A 626 -38.96 -23.14 -11.90
CA ASN A 626 -39.89 -22.70 -10.87
C ASN A 626 -39.36 -21.59 -9.94
N LEU A 627 -38.33 -20.87 -10.39
CA LEU A 627 -37.88 -19.65 -9.68
C LEU A 627 -38.87 -18.51 -9.82
N LYS A 628 -39.03 -17.71 -8.76
CA LYS A 628 -39.81 -16.48 -8.83
C LYS A 628 -39.16 -15.51 -9.85
N PRO A 629 -39.95 -14.88 -10.75
CA PRO A 629 -39.42 -13.93 -11.70
C PRO A 629 -38.73 -12.74 -11.03
N VAL A 630 -37.56 -12.34 -11.58
CA VAL A 630 -36.77 -11.23 -11.08
C VAL A 630 -36.39 -10.32 -12.24
N LYS A 631 -36.24 -8.98 -11.99
CA LYS A 631 -35.74 -8.04 -12.99
C LYS A 631 -34.23 -7.83 -12.84
N LEU A 632 -33.48 -8.09 -13.91
CA LEU A 632 -32.04 -7.89 -13.98
C LEU A 632 -31.73 -6.83 -15.06
N CYS A 633 -31.18 -5.69 -14.67
CA CYS A 633 -30.91 -4.53 -15.56
C CYS A 633 -32.12 -4.10 -16.41
N GLY A 634 -33.36 -4.26 -15.88
CA GLY A 634 -34.61 -3.89 -16.53
C GLY A 634 -35.27 -4.99 -17.35
N GLU A 635 -34.59 -6.13 -17.59
CA GLU A 635 -35.12 -7.30 -18.28
C GLU A 635 -35.68 -8.33 -17.27
N LEU A 636 -36.82 -8.95 -17.55
CA LEU A 636 -37.42 -9.96 -16.68
C LEU A 636 -36.74 -11.31 -16.89
N SER A 637 -36.30 -11.97 -15.80
CA SER A 637 -35.79 -13.34 -15.81
C SER A 637 -36.80 -14.26 -15.10
N GLU A 638 -37.29 -15.30 -15.79
CA GLU A 638 -38.34 -16.20 -15.32
C GLU A 638 -37.76 -17.62 -15.01
N GLY A 639 -36.48 -17.66 -14.62
CA GLY A 639 -35.77 -18.90 -14.33
C GLY A 639 -34.27 -18.70 -14.32
N MET A 640 -33.51 -19.78 -14.29
CA MET A 640 -32.05 -19.79 -14.33
C MET A 640 -31.52 -20.89 -15.23
N ILE A 641 -30.58 -20.56 -16.13
CA ILE A 641 -29.82 -21.53 -16.90
C ILE A 641 -28.73 -22.13 -15.97
N LEU A 642 -28.63 -23.44 -15.90
CA LEU A 642 -27.56 -24.09 -15.15
C LEU A 642 -26.25 -24.03 -15.91
N SER A 643 -25.19 -23.69 -15.19
CA SER A 643 -23.82 -23.69 -15.68
C SER A 643 -22.91 -24.31 -14.63
N ALA A 644 -21.84 -24.97 -15.09
CA ALA A 644 -20.75 -25.42 -14.25
C ALA A 644 -19.56 -24.48 -14.44
N GLU A 645 -18.96 -24.08 -13.32
CA GLU A 645 -17.76 -23.24 -13.31
C GLU A 645 -16.70 -23.85 -12.41
N LYS A 646 -15.51 -24.00 -12.94
CA LYS A 646 -14.30 -24.35 -12.19
C LYS A 646 -13.09 -23.77 -12.90
N ASP A 647 -12.14 -23.22 -12.18
CA ASP A 647 -10.88 -22.70 -12.69
C ASP A 647 -11.06 -21.62 -13.78
N GLY A 648 -12.09 -20.74 -13.63
CA GLY A 648 -12.42 -19.67 -14.55
C GLY A 648 -12.99 -20.13 -15.92
N ILE A 649 -13.28 -21.42 -16.04
CA ILE A 649 -13.97 -22.01 -17.21
C ILE A 649 -15.43 -22.21 -16.84
N LEU A 650 -16.31 -21.40 -17.45
CA LEU A 650 -17.76 -21.58 -17.29
C LEU A 650 -18.34 -22.25 -18.56
N ARG A 651 -19.15 -23.27 -18.37
CA ARG A 651 -19.93 -23.91 -19.44
C ARG A 651 -21.39 -24.10 -18.99
N VAL A 652 -22.33 -23.80 -19.89
CA VAL A 652 -23.73 -24.14 -19.68
C VAL A 652 -23.89 -25.66 -19.67
N VAL A 653 -24.82 -26.17 -18.87
CA VAL A 653 -25.14 -27.59 -18.84
C VAL A 653 -25.96 -27.90 -20.10
N GLU A 654 -25.29 -28.39 -21.14
CA GLU A 654 -25.91 -28.77 -22.41
C GLU A 654 -26.56 -30.14 -22.30
N ILE A 655 -27.73 -30.28 -22.90
CA ILE A 655 -28.50 -31.52 -22.95
C ILE A 655 -28.48 -32.09 -24.37
N ASN A 656 -28.43 -33.40 -24.52
CA ASN A 656 -28.47 -34.06 -25.80
C ASN A 656 -29.71 -33.62 -26.61
N ALA A 657 -29.49 -33.27 -27.92
CA ALA A 657 -30.51 -32.76 -28.80
C ALA A 657 -31.71 -33.68 -29.01
N GLU A 658 -31.55 -34.97 -28.76
CA GLU A 658 -32.62 -35.98 -28.87
C GLU A 658 -33.67 -35.86 -27.77
N ILE A 659 -33.32 -35.24 -26.62
CA ILE A 659 -34.24 -35.09 -25.48
C ILE A 659 -35.29 -34.01 -25.81
N PRO A 660 -36.59 -34.26 -25.70
CA PRO A 660 -37.64 -33.27 -26.00
C PRO A 660 -37.58 -32.05 -25.11
N ASN A 661 -37.90 -30.84 -25.64
CA ASN A 661 -38.06 -29.63 -24.86
C ASN A 661 -39.14 -29.84 -23.78
N GLY A 662 -38.91 -29.32 -22.58
CA GLY A 662 -39.76 -29.48 -21.41
C GLY A 662 -39.58 -30.81 -20.64
N ALA A 663 -38.73 -31.73 -21.13
CA ALA A 663 -38.41 -32.94 -20.39
C ALA A 663 -37.88 -32.62 -18.99
N GLU A 664 -38.27 -33.43 -18.02
CA GLU A 664 -37.86 -33.32 -16.64
C GLU A 664 -36.42 -33.84 -16.46
N ILE A 665 -35.57 -33.10 -15.77
CA ILE A 665 -34.24 -33.52 -15.34
C ILE A 665 -34.38 -33.97 -13.89
N ARG A 666 -33.97 -35.23 -13.63
CA ARG A 666 -34.13 -35.91 -12.33
C ARG A 666 -32.77 -36.34 -11.81
#